data_5a6757181cb63b6a211e5ccbccd5b903
#
_entry.id   5a6757181cb63b6a211e5ccbccd5b903
#
_cell.length_a   1.000
_cell.length_b   1.000
_cell.length_c   1.000
_cell.angle_alpha   90.00
_cell.angle_beta   90.00
_cell.angle_gamma   90.00
#
_symmetry.space_group_name_H-M   'P 1'
#
loop_
_entity.id
_entity.type
_entity.pdbx_description
1 polymer ?
#
loop_
_entity_poly.entity_id
_entity_poly.type
_entity_poly.pdbx_seq_one_letter_code
_entity_poly.pdbx_strand_id
1 'polypeptide(L)'
;MANFNEHALEMSIMELFRDEGYTYISGNQIHRERTEVLLTDDLKQYLYNRYAKDGITPNEVESIILMLRNTSGTLYEANKAIYKMLCDGFILNREDRTQKDLHIEFIDFNTPENNIFKAVNQFEIEGIGNQLRIPDGIVFVNGIPVVVLEFKSAVKENTTIMDAYKQLTVRYRRDIPEIFKYNAFVVISDGANNKYSSLFSPYDFFYAWRKINADDKELDGINSLVTMIKGLFRKDRLLEVMKDFIYFPDNSDKDLKIVCRYPQFFAAKKLYENIKVHLRPEGDGKGGTYFGATGCGKSYTMLFLTRMLMKSKYFSSPTILIITDRTDLDDQLSKQFVGSKKYIGDETVVSIESREELRQELQGRTSGGVYLTTIQKFTEDLRLLTDRTNVICISDEAHRSQINLDQKVRITESGVERSYGFAKYLHDSLPNATYVGFTGTPVDGTIEVFGPVVDSYTMTESVRDGITVNLVYDGRAAKVMLDQEKVKQIEEYYAQCEYEGANEHQIEESQKAVANMEMIIGDPDRLRAVAEDFIKHYENRVSEGATVAGKAMFVCSNRFIAYDLYKIIKEFRPEWTEKKICDDGMALSEKDKKELKPMEKIKLVMTRNKDDEKELFDMLGTKDDRKEFDRQFKNPKSNFKIAIVVDMWLTGFDVPELDTIYIDKPIQQHTLIPVSYTHLRAHETSAHL
;
A
#
# COMPACT_ATOMS: atom_id res chain seq x y z
N MET A 1 -24.19 7.97 -36.71
CA MET A 1 -23.49 7.92 -35.43
C MET A 1 -22.48 9.05 -35.48
N ALA A 2 -22.53 10.01 -34.56
CA ALA A 2 -21.56 11.09 -34.48
C ALA A 2 -20.18 10.46 -34.22
N ASN A 3 -19.21 10.85 -35.03
CA ASN A 3 -17.81 10.43 -34.79
C ASN A 3 -17.37 10.99 -33.43
N PHE A 4 -17.33 10.12 -32.43
CA PHE A 4 -16.79 10.45 -31.11
C PHE A 4 -15.28 10.60 -31.28
N ASN A 5 -14.83 11.82 -31.50
CA ASN A 5 -13.43 12.15 -31.70
C ASN A 5 -12.82 12.74 -30.38
N GLU A 6 -11.51 12.90 -30.35
CA GLU A 6 -10.75 13.44 -29.23
C GLU A 6 -11.28 14.81 -28.75
N HIS A 7 -11.67 15.67 -29.70
CA HIS A 7 -12.25 16.98 -29.41
C HIS A 7 -13.66 16.87 -28.73
N ALA A 8 -14.49 15.92 -29.14
CA ALA A 8 -15.79 15.71 -28.50
C ALA A 8 -15.62 15.22 -27.05
N LEU A 9 -14.64 14.37 -26.79
CA LEU A 9 -14.29 13.93 -25.44
C LEU A 9 -13.80 15.11 -24.58
N GLU A 10 -12.88 15.92 -25.12
CA GLU A 10 -12.37 17.13 -24.49
C GLU A 10 -13.52 18.07 -24.07
N MET A 11 -14.43 18.39 -24.99
CA MET A 11 -15.55 19.26 -24.72
C MET A 11 -16.52 18.69 -23.69
N SER A 12 -16.81 17.38 -23.75
CA SER A 12 -17.66 16.71 -22.75
C SER A 12 -17.06 16.81 -21.33
N ILE A 13 -15.74 16.71 -21.21
CA ILE A 13 -15.06 16.86 -19.93
C ILE A 13 -15.15 18.30 -19.44
N MET A 14 -15.00 19.28 -20.31
CA MET A 14 -15.15 20.70 -19.94
C MET A 14 -16.58 21.02 -19.48
N GLU A 15 -17.61 20.38 -20.07
CA GLU A 15 -18.99 20.48 -19.59
C GLU A 15 -19.15 19.86 -18.19
N LEU A 16 -18.59 18.69 -17.94
CA LEU A 16 -18.61 18.08 -16.61
C LEU A 16 -17.94 18.96 -15.55
N PHE A 17 -16.81 19.61 -15.86
CA PHE A 17 -16.19 20.58 -14.95
C PHE A 17 -17.09 21.78 -14.69
N ARG A 18 -17.81 22.25 -15.70
CA ARG A 18 -18.79 23.35 -15.53
C ARG A 18 -19.92 22.93 -14.58
N ASP A 19 -20.41 21.70 -14.72
CA ASP A 19 -21.46 21.15 -13.85
C ASP A 19 -20.98 21.04 -12.38
N GLU A 20 -19.69 20.78 -12.17
CA GLU A 20 -19.06 20.80 -10.82
C GLU A 20 -18.71 22.23 -10.34
N GLY A 21 -19.15 23.26 -11.09
CA GLY A 21 -19.00 24.66 -10.71
C GLY A 21 -17.65 25.28 -11.02
N TYR A 22 -16.82 24.67 -11.86
CA TYR A 22 -15.61 25.30 -12.39
C TYR A 22 -15.95 26.32 -13.46
N THR A 23 -15.21 27.43 -13.50
CA THR A 23 -15.29 28.35 -14.63
C THR A 23 -14.54 27.76 -15.81
N TYR A 24 -15.25 27.40 -16.86
CA TYR A 24 -14.63 26.98 -18.12
C TYR A 24 -14.26 28.17 -18.98
N ILE A 25 -13.03 28.17 -19.51
CA ILE A 25 -12.56 29.14 -20.50
C ILE A 25 -11.61 28.44 -21.48
N SER A 26 -11.70 28.76 -22.77
CA SER A 26 -10.71 28.30 -23.74
C SER A 26 -9.40 29.10 -23.59
N GLY A 27 -8.26 28.40 -23.63
CA GLY A 27 -6.94 29.02 -23.53
C GLY A 27 -6.68 30.11 -24.57
N ASN A 28 -7.32 30.00 -25.76
CA ASN A 28 -7.26 31.01 -26.81
C ASN A 28 -7.90 32.36 -26.42
N GLN A 29 -8.72 32.39 -25.39
CA GLN A 29 -9.37 33.59 -24.87
C GLN A 29 -8.58 34.25 -23.73
N ILE A 30 -7.49 33.61 -23.28
CA ILE A 30 -6.66 34.10 -22.18
C ILE A 30 -5.50 34.89 -22.76
N HIS A 31 -5.45 36.19 -22.44
CA HIS A 31 -4.34 37.05 -22.86
C HIS A 31 -3.13 36.86 -21.93
N ARG A 32 -2.08 36.21 -22.42
CA ARG A 32 -0.82 35.94 -21.72
C ARG A 32 0.31 35.64 -22.70
N GLU A 33 1.53 35.72 -22.24
CA GLU A 33 2.68 35.19 -22.97
C GLU A 33 2.58 33.64 -22.96
N ARG A 34 2.90 32.99 -24.10
CA ARG A 34 2.83 31.52 -24.22
C ARG A 34 3.82 30.78 -23.29
N THR A 35 4.85 31.45 -22.86
CA THR A 35 5.82 30.92 -21.87
C THR A 35 5.29 30.98 -20.44
N GLU A 36 4.23 31.76 -20.17
CA GLU A 36 3.64 31.88 -18.85
C GLU A 36 2.61 30.79 -18.61
N VAL A 37 2.79 30.01 -17.55
CA VAL A 37 1.90 28.88 -17.18
C VAL A 37 0.94 29.23 -16.04
N LEU A 38 1.19 30.33 -15.31
CA LEU A 38 0.30 30.83 -14.27
C LEU A 38 -0.77 31.74 -14.88
N LEU A 39 -2.00 31.69 -14.39
CA LEU A 39 -3.01 32.73 -14.62
C LEU A 39 -2.80 33.81 -13.57
N THR A 40 -1.87 34.70 -13.87
CA THR A 40 -1.35 35.70 -12.92
C THR A 40 -2.43 36.64 -12.39
N ASP A 41 -3.41 37.00 -13.22
CA ASP A 41 -4.53 37.84 -12.79
C ASP A 41 -5.41 37.18 -11.74
N ASP A 42 -5.70 35.89 -11.89
CA ASP A 42 -6.47 35.13 -10.91
C ASP A 42 -5.69 35.00 -9.59
N LEU A 43 -4.38 34.75 -9.67
CA LEU A 43 -3.53 34.66 -8.48
C LEU A 43 -3.46 35.98 -7.74
N LYS A 44 -3.28 37.11 -8.46
CA LYS A 44 -3.34 38.45 -7.88
C LYS A 44 -4.69 38.73 -7.22
N GLN A 45 -5.79 38.44 -7.94
CA GLN A 45 -7.15 38.63 -7.42
C GLN A 45 -7.36 37.84 -6.12
N TYR A 46 -6.94 36.57 -6.07
CA TYR A 46 -7.05 35.75 -4.86
C TYR A 46 -6.23 36.36 -3.71
N LEU A 47 -4.97 36.72 -3.93
CA LEU A 47 -4.10 37.28 -2.90
C LEU A 47 -4.64 38.63 -2.37
N TYR A 48 -5.06 39.53 -3.24
CA TYR A 48 -5.67 40.78 -2.82
C TYR A 48 -6.95 40.56 -2.00
N ASN A 49 -7.82 39.67 -2.42
CA ASN A 49 -9.07 39.39 -1.70
C ASN A 49 -8.77 38.76 -0.33
N ARG A 50 -7.84 37.82 -0.27
CA ARG A 50 -7.47 37.08 0.94
C ARG A 50 -6.84 37.98 2.00
N TYR A 51 -5.96 38.86 1.59
CA TYR A 51 -5.14 39.69 2.46
C TYR A 51 -5.52 41.19 2.42
N ALA A 52 -6.69 41.54 1.94
CA ALA A 52 -7.18 42.91 1.89
C ALA A 52 -7.17 43.59 3.27
N LYS A 53 -7.60 42.84 4.31
CA LYS A 53 -7.64 43.33 5.70
C LYS A 53 -6.27 43.52 6.32
N ASP A 54 -5.28 42.77 5.83
CA ASP A 54 -3.90 42.80 6.28
C ASP A 54 -3.08 43.85 5.53
N GLY A 55 -3.69 44.53 4.54
CA GLY A 55 -3.09 45.61 3.76
C GLY A 55 -1.91 45.15 2.90
N ILE A 56 -2.02 44.02 2.23
CA ILE A 56 -0.99 43.53 1.30
C ILE A 56 -0.76 44.53 0.18
N THR A 57 0.50 44.83 -0.16
CA THR A 57 0.86 45.80 -1.20
C THR A 57 0.99 45.13 -2.58
N PRO A 58 0.87 45.90 -3.68
CA PRO A 58 1.13 45.40 -5.03
C PRO A 58 2.55 44.83 -5.19
N ASN A 59 3.57 45.46 -4.61
CA ASN A 59 4.95 44.96 -4.67
C ASN A 59 5.11 43.62 -3.93
N GLU A 60 4.44 43.47 -2.79
CA GLU A 60 4.44 42.20 -2.04
C GLU A 60 3.80 41.06 -2.84
N VAL A 61 2.67 41.34 -3.53
CA VAL A 61 2.02 40.38 -4.41
C VAL A 61 2.92 40.00 -5.59
N GLU A 62 3.57 40.96 -6.24
CA GLU A 62 4.54 40.67 -7.31
C GLU A 62 5.72 39.83 -6.81
N SER A 63 6.22 40.12 -5.61
CA SER A 63 7.31 39.37 -4.97
C SER A 63 6.92 37.91 -4.70
N ILE A 64 5.68 37.67 -4.27
CA ILE A 64 5.12 36.35 -4.07
C ILE A 64 5.08 35.55 -5.41
N ILE A 65 4.58 36.19 -6.47
CA ILE A 65 4.49 35.55 -7.79
C ILE A 65 5.89 35.27 -8.35
N LEU A 66 6.82 36.19 -8.19
CA LEU A 66 8.20 36.02 -8.63
C LEU A 66 8.90 34.88 -7.89
N MET A 67 8.63 34.71 -6.60
CA MET A 67 9.15 33.58 -5.81
C MET A 67 8.66 32.24 -6.35
N LEU A 68 7.38 32.11 -6.68
CA LEU A 68 6.84 30.90 -7.30
C LEU A 68 7.51 30.59 -8.64
N ARG A 69 7.68 31.59 -9.50
CA ARG A 69 8.29 31.45 -10.84
C ARG A 69 9.76 31.04 -10.76
N ASN A 70 10.52 31.60 -9.83
CA ASN A 70 11.96 31.45 -9.72
C ASN A 70 12.41 30.24 -8.88
N THR A 71 11.50 29.34 -8.52
CA THR A 71 11.88 28.11 -7.81
C THR A 71 12.82 27.28 -8.67
N SER A 72 14.06 27.11 -8.22
CA SER A 72 15.15 26.43 -8.91
C SER A 72 15.28 24.96 -8.50
N GLY A 73 16.06 24.19 -9.27
CA GLY A 73 16.33 22.78 -9.06
C GLY A 73 15.85 21.90 -10.21
N THR A 74 15.96 20.57 -10.05
CA THR A 74 15.32 19.62 -10.95
C THR A 74 13.80 19.81 -10.93
N LEU A 75 13.09 19.32 -11.94
CA LEU A 75 11.64 19.41 -11.96
C LEU A 75 11.00 18.80 -10.69
N TYR A 76 11.55 17.70 -10.20
CA TYR A 76 11.07 17.05 -8.97
C TYR A 76 11.29 17.94 -7.74
N GLU A 77 12.48 18.49 -7.57
CA GLU A 77 12.81 19.37 -6.43
C GLU A 77 11.97 20.63 -6.45
N ALA A 78 11.81 21.27 -7.62
CA ALA A 78 10.96 22.44 -7.78
C ALA A 78 9.49 22.12 -7.47
N ASN A 79 8.96 21.00 -7.98
CA ASN A 79 7.60 20.56 -7.66
C ASN A 79 7.43 20.29 -6.16
N LYS A 80 8.40 19.61 -5.52
CA LYS A 80 8.38 19.34 -4.07
C LYS A 80 8.37 20.63 -3.24
N ALA A 81 9.20 21.60 -3.61
CA ALA A 81 9.30 22.89 -2.92
C ALA A 81 8.04 23.73 -3.08
N ILE A 82 7.54 23.87 -4.32
CA ILE A 82 6.30 24.60 -4.60
C ILE A 82 5.11 23.91 -3.93
N TYR A 83 5.00 22.59 -4.03
CA TYR A 83 3.89 21.86 -3.43
C TYR A 83 3.83 22.05 -1.91
N LYS A 84 4.99 22.07 -1.25
CA LYS A 84 5.06 22.42 0.17
C LYS A 84 4.52 23.82 0.44
N MET A 85 4.89 24.81 -0.38
CA MET A 85 4.38 26.18 -0.24
C MET A 85 2.87 26.26 -0.50
N LEU A 86 2.33 25.46 -1.44
CA LEU A 86 0.90 25.40 -1.70
C LEU A 86 0.10 24.83 -0.50
N CYS A 87 0.65 23.79 0.17
CA CYS A 87 -0.04 23.11 1.27
C CYS A 87 0.17 23.78 2.64
N ASP A 88 1.38 24.25 2.92
CA ASP A 88 1.76 24.78 4.24
C ASP A 88 1.81 26.30 4.28
N GLY A 89 1.76 26.98 3.12
CA GLY A 89 2.03 28.41 3.03
C GLY A 89 3.50 28.76 3.31
N PHE A 90 3.77 30.03 3.49
CA PHE A 90 5.08 30.54 3.89
C PHE A 90 4.95 31.90 4.58
N ILE A 91 5.99 32.32 5.29
CA ILE A 91 6.05 33.63 5.94
C ILE A 91 6.61 34.68 4.97
N LEU A 92 5.82 35.69 4.65
CA LEU A 92 6.23 36.86 3.89
C LEU A 92 6.73 37.92 4.87
N ASN A 93 7.99 38.30 4.71
CA ASN A 93 8.52 39.48 5.38
C ASN A 93 7.97 40.74 4.71
N ARG A 94 7.29 41.61 5.46
CA ARG A 94 6.64 42.82 4.96
C ARG A 94 7.66 43.82 4.47
N GLU A 95 7.31 44.61 3.42
CA GLU A 95 8.10 45.77 2.99
C GLU A 95 8.22 46.79 4.12
N ASP A 96 7.12 47.08 4.79
CA ASP A 96 7.10 47.91 5.98
C ASP A 96 7.47 47.09 7.22
N ARG A 97 8.70 47.23 7.69
CA ARG A 97 9.25 46.50 8.84
C ARG A 97 8.56 46.80 10.17
N THR A 98 7.65 47.76 10.23
CA THR A 98 6.85 48.06 11.41
C THR A 98 5.62 47.16 11.52
N GLN A 99 5.24 46.54 10.43
CA GLN A 99 4.12 45.57 10.37
C GLN A 99 4.59 44.16 10.67
N LYS A 100 3.67 43.35 11.19
CA LYS A 100 3.92 41.93 11.42
C LYS A 100 3.99 41.17 10.08
N ASP A 101 4.90 40.21 9.99
CA ASP A 101 5.02 39.32 8.85
C ASP A 101 3.68 38.59 8.60
N LEU A 102 3.39 38.33 7.32
CA LEU A 102 2.17 37.62 6.92
C LEU A 102 2.44 36.16 6.61
N HIS A 103 1.58 35.29 7.10
CA HIS A 103 1.53 33.92 6.62
C HIS A 103 0.69 33.87 5.33
N ILE A 104 1.35 33.60 4.21
CA ILE A 104 0.72 33.53 2.89
C ILE A 104 0.30 32.10 2.58
N GLU A 105 -0.98 31.92 2.30
CA GLU A 105 -1.61 30.69 1.81
C GLU A 105 -2.05 30.91 0.35
N PHE A 106 -1.59 30.07 -0.56
CA PHE A 106 -1.98 30.12 -1.97
C PHE A 106 -3.36 29.51 -2.24
N ILE A 107 -3.84 28.69 -1.32
CA ILE A 107 -5.10 27.96 -1.41
C ILE A 107 -5.79 28.01 -0.05
N ASP A 108 -7.07 28.37 -0.02
CA ASP A 108 -7.90 28.24 1.18
C ASP A 108 -8.47 26.83 1.25
N PHE A 109 -7.81 25.97 2.00
CA PHE A 109 -8.25 24.57 2.20
C PHE A 109 -9.45 24.43 3.15
N ASN A 110 -9.77 25.45 3.91
CA ASN A 110 -10.84 25.38 4.90
C ASN A 110 -12.19 25.85 4.33
N THR A 111 -12.14 26.78 3.38
CA THR A 111 -13.34 27.36 2.75
C THR A 111 -13.15 27.29 1.22
N PRO A 112 -13.54 26.20 0.57
CA PRO A 112 -13.33 25.99 -0.87
C PRO A 112 -13.87 27.13 -1.73
N GLU A 113 -14.95 27.77 -1.31
CA GLU A 113 -15.63 28.87 -2.01
C GLU A 113 -14.80 30.13 -2.13
N ASN A 114 -13.78 30.30 -1.28
CA ASN A 114 -12.85 31.44 -1.35
C ASN A 114 -11.84 31.31 -2.50
N ASN A 115 -11.76 30.12 -3.13
CA ASN A 115 -10.83 29.87 -4.21
C ASN A 115 -11.45 30.07 -5.59
N ILE A 116 -10.62 30.42 -6.56
CA ILE A 116 -10.99 30.53 -7.98
C ILE A 116 -10.65 29.23 -8.68
N PHE A 117 -11.67 28.47 -9.09
CA PHE A 117 -11.49 27.21 -9.82
C PHE A 117 -11.78 27.41 -11.31
N LYS A 118 -10.82 27.05 -12.16
CA LYS A 118 -10.97 27.11 -13.62
C LYS A 118 -10.57 25.78 -14.27
N ALA A 119 -11.32 25.40 -15.31
CA ALA A 119 -10.94 24.35 -16.23
C ALA A 119 -10.65 24.98 -17.60
N VAL A 120 -9.49 24.71 -18.15
CA VAL A 120 -9.00 25.35 -19.38
C VAL A 120 -8.56 24.28 -20.36
N ASN A 121 -9.03 24.36 -21.59
CA ASN A 121 -8.53 23.59 -22.72
C ASN A 121 -7.84 24.51 -23.73
N GLN A 122 -7.22 23.95 -24.77
CA GLN A 122 -6.54 24.73 -25.82
C GLN A 122 -5.55 25.77 -25.27
N PHE A 123 -4.85 25.41 -24.21
CA PHE A 123 -3.88 26.26 -23.54
C PHE A 123 -2.49 26.07 -24.16
N GLU A 124 -2.12 26.98 -25.07
CA GLU A 124 -0.84 26.93 -25.77
C GLU A 124 0.31 27.25 -24.82
N ILE A 125 1.31 26.37 -24.75
CA ILE A 125 2.52 26.56 -23.95
C ILE A 125 3.74 26.47 -24.86
N GLU A 126 4.54 27.52 -24.89
CA GLU A 126 5.84 27.53 -25.54
C GLU A 126 6.92 27.17 -24.52
N GLY A 127 7.59 26.06 -24.76
CA GLY A 127 8.57 25.50 -23.85
C GLY A 127 10.00 25.50 -24.40
N ILE A 128 10.80 24.55 -23.96
CA ILE A 128 12.21 24.44 -24.31
C ILE A 128 12.39 24.29 -25.84
N GLY A 129 13.27 25.12 -26.42
CA GLY A 129 13.54 25.12 -27.85
C GLY A 129 12.36 25.58 -28.70
N ASN A 130 11.53 26.48 -28.19
CA ASN A 130 10.34 27.05 -28.85
C ASN A 130 9.34 25.95 -29.27
N GLN A 131 9.29 24.84 -28.53
CA GLN A 131 8.33 23.76 -28.76
C GLN A 131 6.95 24.19 -28.24
N LEU A 132 5.99 24.33 -29.14
CA LEU A 132 4.61 24.59 -28.79
C LEU A 132 3.92 23.27 -28.40
N ARG A 133 3.26 23.25 -27.22
CA ARG A 133 2.45 22.12 -26.74
C ARG A 133 1.11 22.64 -26.23
N ILE A 134 0.10 21.84 -26.41
CA ILE A 134 -1.29 22.16 -26.03
C ILE A 134 -1.84 20.94 -25.27
N PRO A 135 -1.82 20.94 -23.93
CA PRO A 135 -2.51 19.94 -23.14
C PRO A 135 -4.01 19.98 -23.38
N ASP A 136 -4.66 18.80 -23.40
CA ASP A 136 -6.11 18.70 -23.67
C ASP A 136 -6.94 19.36 -22.57
N GLY A 137 -6.46 19.37 -21.33
CA GLY A 137 -7.11 20.07 -20.23
C GLY A 137 -6.16 20.42 -19.09
N ILE A 138 -6.44 21.54 -18.44
CA ILE A 138 -5.70 21.98 -17.25
C ILE A 138 -6.72 22.48 -16.21
N VAL A 139 -6.57 22.01 -14.97
CA VAL A 139 -7.32 22.54 -13.83
C VAL A 139 -6.45 23.53 -13.06
N PHE A 140 -6.98 24.72 -12.88
CA PHE A 140 -6.37 25.80 -12.12
C PHE A 140 -7.10 26.03 -10.79
N VAL A 141 -6.34 26.27 -9.74
CA VAL A 141 -6.83 26.80 -8.46
C VAL A 141 -6.09 28.09 -8.19
N ASN A 142 -6.81 29.20 -8.04
CA ASN A 142 -6.26 30.53 -7.85
C ASN A 142 -5.17 30.90 -8.88
N GLY A 143 -5.39 30.51 -10.14
CA GLY A 143 -4.44 30.75 -11.22
C GLY A 143 -3.22 29.82 -11.27
N ILE A 144 -3.13 28.83 -10.38
CA ILE A 144 -2.05 27.83 -10.31
C ILE A 144 -2.49 26.56 -11.01
N PRO A 145 -1.74 26.01 -12.01
CA PRO A 145 -2.11 24.81 -12.76
C PRO A 145 -1.84 23.54 -11.94
N VAL A 146 -2.85 23.08 -11.20
CA VAL A 146 -2.69 21.97 -10.26
C VAL A 146 -2.88 20.59 -10.87
N VAL A 147 -3.65 20.45 -11.97
CA VAL A 147 -3.85 19.18 -12.67
C VAL A 147 -3.71 19.39 -14.17
N VAL A 148 -3.01 18.47 -14.84
CA VAL A 148 -2.91 18.39 -16.30
C VAL A 148 -3.58 17.10 -16.75
N LEU A 149 -4.47 17.22 -17.75
CA LEU A 149 -5.22 16.11 -18.32
C LEU A 149 -4.80 15.90 -19.78
N GLU A 150 -4.68 14.64 -20.16
CA GLU A 150 -4.39 14.24 -21.54
C GLU A 150 -5.34 13.13 -21.97
N PHE A 151 -5.93 13.31 -23.14
CA PHE A 151 -6.95 12.43 -23.69
C PHE A 151 -6.50 11.77 -24.98
N LYS A 152 -6.98 10.56 -25.20
CA LYS A 152 -6.82 9.87 -26.48
C LYS A 152 -8.17 9.30 -26.87
N SER A 153 -8.41 9.18 -28.16
CA SER A 153 -9.67 8.61 -28.65
C SER A 153 -9.57 7.09 -28.74
N ALA A 154 -10.40 6.36 -28.01
CA ALA A 154 -10.53 4.91 -28.12
C ALA A 154 -11.02 4.44 -29.52
N VAL A 155 -11.47 5.35 -30.38
CA VAL A 155 -11.98 5.03 -31.74
C VAL A 155 -10.86 4.99 -32.78
N LYS A 156 -9.69 5.54 -32.50
CA LYS A 156 -8.54 5.46 -33.40
C LYS A 156 -7.85 4.12 -33.24
N GLU A 157 -7.77 3.34 -34.32
CA GLU A 157 -6.93 2.13 -34.37
C GLU A 157 -5.48 2.49 -33.95
N ASN A 158 -4.90 1.69 -33.05
CA ASN A 158 -3.54 1.82 -32.51
C ASN A 158 -3.28 3.01 -31.56
N THR A 159 -4.30 3.65 -30.98
CA THR A 159 -4.11 4.68 -29.94
C THR A 159 -4.66 4.19 -28.62
N THR A 160 -3.87 4.22 -27.57
CA THR A 160 -4.22 3.69 -26.26
C THR A 160 -4.01 4.74 -25.16
N ILE A 161 -4.58 4.49 -23.97
CA ILE A 161 -4.32 5.28 -22.77
C ILE A 161 -2.81 5.37 -22.43
N MET A 162 -2.02 4.37 -22.84
CA MET A 162 -0.57 4.37 -22.72
C MET A 162 0.08 5.50 -23.53
N ASP A 163 -0.51 5.92 -24.65
CA ASP A 163 0.00 7.04 -25.46
C ASP A 163 -0.22 8.36 -24.74
N ALA A 164 -1.36 8.53 -24.05
CA ALA A 164 -1.59 9.68 -23.15
C ALA A 164 -0.55 9.72 -22.03
N TYR A 165 -0.26 8.57 -21.40
CA TYR A 165 0.80 8.46 -20.40
C TYR A 165 2.17 8.89 -20.94
N LYS A 166 2.59 8.35 -22.08
CA LYS A 166 3.87 8.71 -22.72
C LYS A 166 3.91 10.19 -23.12
N GLN A 167 2.79 10.76 -23.54
CA GLN A 167 2.71 12.16 -23.90
C GLN A 167 2.98 13.06 -22.71
N LEU A 168 2.35 12.81 -21.57
CA LEU A 168 2.60 13.57 -20.33
C LEU A 168 3.99 13.32 -19.75
N THR A 169 4.34 12.05 -19.51
CA THR A 169 5.52 11.70 -18.71
C THR A 169 6.84 11.78 -19.46
N VAL A 170 6.81 11.71 -20.80
CA VAL A 170 8.00 11.78 -21.64
C VAL A 170 8.04 13.08 -22.44
N ARG A 171 7.02 13.36 -23.28
CA ARG A 171 7.05 14.51 -24.19
C ARG A 171 6.87 15.83 -23.46
N TYR A 172 5.77 16.00 -22.74
CA TYR A 172 5.48 17.27 -22.05
C TYR A 172 6.46 17.52 -20.90
N ARG A 173 6.82 16.48 -20.16
CA ARG A 173 7.86 16.58 -19.12
C ARG A 173 9.18 17.12 -19.68
N ARG A 174 9.55 16.79 -20.93
CA ARG A 174 10.76 17.27 -21.61
C ARG A 174 10.55 18.66 -22.20
N ASP A 175 9.42 18.90 -22.88
CA ASP A 175 9.22 20.06 -23.74
C ASP A 175 8.66 21.27 -22.97
N ILE A 176 7.75 21.03 -22.02
CA ILE A 176 7.06 22.09 -21.21
C ILE A 176 7.14 21.80 -19.71
N PRO A 177 8.33 21.60 -19.11
CA PRO A 177 8.46 21.21 -17.70
C PRO A 177 7.90 22.28 -16.73
N GLU A 178 7.84 23.54 -17.14
CA GLU A 178 7.40 24.65 -16.29
C GLU A 178 6.01 24.44 -15.68
N ILE A 179 5.04 23.92 -16.44
CA ILE A 179 3.68 23.68 -15.91
C ILE A 179 3.67 22.62 -14.78
N PHE A 180 4.58 21.65 -14.85
CA PHE A 180 4.65 20.55 -13.90
C PHE A 180 5.34 20.93 -12.58
N LYS A 181 5.97 22.08 -12.49
CA LYS A 181 6.47 22.59 -11.21
C LYS A 181 5.34 22.80 -10.20
N TYR A 182 4.14 23.12 -10.67
CA TYR A 182 2.95 23.41 -9.85
C TYR A 182 2.00 22.23 -9.70
N ASN A 183 2.24 21.18 -10.46
CA ASN A 183 1.32 20.06 -10.63
C ASN A 183 1.13 19.24 -9.36
N ALA A 184 -0.11 19.00 -8.98
CA ALA A 184 -0.48 18.06 -7.91
C ALA A 184 -0.46 16.62 -8.41
N PHE A 185 -1.19 16.33 -9.50
CA PHE A 185 -1.24 15.04 -10.17
C PHE A 185 -1.63 15.22 -11.64
N VAL A 186 -1.55 14.17 -12.42
CA VAL A 186 -1.95 14.13 -13.83
C VAL A 186 -3.06 13.12 -14.06
N VAL A 187 -3.87 13.34 -15.10
CA VAL A 187 -4.96 12.44 -15.52
C VAL A 187 -4.72 12.02 -16.94
N ILE A 188 -4.92 10.74 -17.22
CA ILE A 188 -4.91 10.14 -18.55
C ILE A 188 -6.25 9.47 -18.83
N SER A 189 -6.77 9.59 -20.04
CA SER A 189 -8.05 9.02 -20.41
C SER A 189 -8.10 8.64 -21.89
N ASP A 190 -8.83 7.55 -22.21
CA ASP A 190 -9.26 7.22 -23.54
C ASP A 190 -10.80 7.29 -23.70
N GLY A 191 -11.48 7.85 -22.69
CA GLY A 191 -12.93 7.95 -22.60
C GLY A 191 -13.58 6.77 -21.87
N ALA A 192 -13.03 5.57 -21.99
CA ALA A 192 -13.49 4.37 -21.28
C ALA A 192 -12.63 4.07 -20.05
N ASN A 193 -11.32 4.20 -20.19
CA ASN A 193 -10.34 4.04 -19.13
C ASN A 193 -9.85 5.40 -18.67
N ASN A 194 -9.99 5.69 -17.38
CA ASN A 194 -9.60 6.97 -16.80
C ASN A 194 -8.73 6.70 -15.58
N LYS A 195 -7.49 7.18 -15.63
CA LYS A 195 -6.51 6.94 -14.58
C LYS A 195 -5.81 8.24 -14.17
N TYR A 196 -5.37 8.30 -12.94
CA TYR A 196 -4.60 9.44 -12.42
C TYR A 196 -3.46 8.96 -11.55
N SER A 197 -2.40 9.73 -11.47
CA SER A 197 -1.28 9.55 -10.54
C SER A 197 -0.35 10.76 -10.57
N SER A 198 0.79 10.65 -9.89
CA SER A 198 1.88 11.59 -10.01
C SER A 198 2.54 11.52 -11.41
N LEU A 199 2.99 12.66 -11.92
CA LEU A 199 3.83 12.71 -13.12
C LEU A 199 5.09 11.83 -13.02
N PHE A 200 5.58 11.61 -11.81
CA PHE A 200 6.80 10.84 -11.52
C PHE A 200 6.56 9.34 -11.36
N SER A 201 5.30 8.90 -11.41
CA SER A 201 4.93 7.49 -11.22
C SER A 201 5.06 6.69 -12.51
N PRO A 202 5.55 5.42 -12.45
CA PRO A 202 5.38 4.45 -13.53
C PRO A 202 3.90 4.22 -13.83
N TYR A 203 3.60 3.74 -15.05
CA TYR A 203 2.22 3.50 -15.51
C TYR A 203 1.42 2.57 -14.59
N ASP A 204 2.04 1.55 -14.03
CA ASP A 204 1.42 0.58 -13.13
C ASP A 204 0.85 1.19 -11.84
N PHE A 205 1.25 2.42 -11.54
CA PHE A 205 0.75 3.19 -10.40
C PHE A 205 -0.27 4.25 -10.80
N PHE A 206 -0.81 4.17 -12.01
CA PHE A 206 -1.96 4.98 -12.44
C PHE A 206 -3.25 4.22 -12.19
N TYR A 207 -4.13 4.77 -11.36
CA TYR A 207 -5.34 4.11 -10.88
C TYR A 207 -6.60 4.91 -11.26
N ALA A 208 -7.72 4.21 -11.39
CA ALA A 208 -9.01 4.84 -11.58
C ALA A 208 -9.55 5.41 -10.26
N TRP A 209 -10.39 6.46 -10.37
CA TRP A 209 -11.23 6.91 -9.26
C TRP A 209 -12.66 6.45 -9.52
N ARG A 210 -13.20 5.50 -8.73
CA ARG A 210 -14.42 4.75 -9.08
C ARG A 210 -15.64 5.04 -8.19
N LYS A 211 -15.55 5.97 -7.24
CA LYS A 211 -16.66 6.32 -6.34
C LYS A 211 -16.87 7.84 -6.29
N ILE A 212 -18.12 8.28 -6.31
CA ILE A 212 -18.48 9.67 -6.03
C ILE A 212 -18.57 9.86 -4.51
N ASN A 213 -19.29 8.98 -3.81
CA ASN A 213 -19.38 8.97 -2.35
C ASN A 213 -18.85 7.67 -1.79
N ALA A 214 -18.57 7.67 -0.48
CA ALA A 214 -17.94 6.54 0.20
C ALA A 214 -18.73 5.22 0.09
N ASP A 215 -20.05 5.30 0.07
CA ASP A 215 -20.95 4.13 0.07
C ASP A 215 -21.48 3.76 -1.33
N ASP A 216 -21.05 4.50 -2.36
CA ASP A 216 -21.44 4.22 -3.74
C ASP A 216 -20.81 2.89 -4.22
N LYS A 217 -21.49 2.23 -5.15
CA LYS A 217 -20.89 1.13 -5.90
C LYS A 217 -19.93 1.67 -6.94
N GLU A 218 -18.84 0.92 -7.20
CA GLU A 218 -17.90 1.28 -8.25
C GLU A 218 -18.58 1.25 -9.63
N LEU A 219 -18.21 2.22 -10.47
CA LEU A 219 -18.69 2.34 -11.84
C LEU A 219 -17.56 2.16 -12.84
N ASP A 220 -17.79 1.36 -13.85
CA ASP A 220 -16.87 1.05 -14.95
C ASP A 220 -17.38 1.61 -16.29
N GLY A 221 -16.49 1.60 -17.29
CA GLY A 221 -16.81 2.00 -18.67
C GLY A 221 -17.00 3.51 -18.82
N ILE A 222 -17.93 3.92 -19.67
CA ILE A 222 -18.17 5.33 -20.02
C ILE A 222 -18.52 6.19 -18.78
N ASN A 223 -19.18 5.61 -17.80
CA ASN A 223 -19.52 6.29 -16.56
C ASN A 223 -18.30 6.55 -15.66
N SER A 224 -17.19 5.87 -15.87
CA SER A 224 -15.99 6.02 -15.05
C SER A 224 -15.39 7.42 -15.12
N LEU A 225 -15.49 8.09 -16.28
CA LEU A 225 -15.04 9.47 -16.44
C LEU A 225 -15.90 10.44 -15.62
N VAL A 226 -17.22 10.30 -15.71
CA VAL A 226 -18.18 11.09 -14.91
C VAL A 226 -17.90 10.88 -13.42
N THR A 227 -17.68 9.63 -13.02
CA THR A 227 -17.38 9.27 -11.63
C THR A 227 -16.06 9.91 -11.18
N MET A 228 -15.02 9.91 -12.01
CA MET A 228 -13.76 10.58 -11.68
C MET A 228 -13.96 12.09 -11.51
N ILE A 229 -14.66 12.76 -12.41
CA ILE A 229 -14.87 14.21 -12.31
C ILE A 229 -15.71 14.54 -11.09
N LYS A 230 -16.87 13.92 -10.91
CA LYS A 230 -17.75 14.17 -9.75
C LYS A 230 -17.18 13.65 -8.43
N GLY A 231 -16.33 12.65 -8.49
CA GLY A 231 -15.67 12.05 -7.33
C GLY A 231 -14.39 12.78 -6.91
N LEU A 232 -13.39 12.83 -7.75
CA LEU A 232 -12.07 13.39 -7.42
C LEU A 232 -12.05 14.92 -7.52
N PHE A 233 -12.77 15.51 -8.49
CA PHE A 233 -12.73 16.95 -8.78
C PHE A 233 -13.85 17.76 -8.12
N ARG A 234 -14.66 17.18 -7.25
CA ARG A 234 -15.49 17.99 -6.36
C ARG A 234 -14.57 18.91 -5.57
N LYS A 235 -14.82 20.23 -5.56
CA LYS A 235 -13.89 21.27 -5.11
C LYS A 235 -13.30 21.00 -3.73
N ASP A 236 -14.15 20.68 -2.76
CA ASP A 236 -13.73 20.33 -1.39
C ASP A 236 -12.80 19.11 -1.37
N ARG A 237 -13.15 18.07 -2.14
CA ARG A 237 -12.38 16.83 -2.21
C ARG A 237 -11.05 17.00 -2.93
N LEU A 238 -11.02 17.74 -4.03
CA LEU A 238 -9.77 18.07 -4.71
C LEU A 238 -8.79 18.74 -3.73
N LEU A 239 -9.28 19.71 -2.95
CA LEU A 239 -8.47 20.39 -1.95
C LEU A 239 -8.03 19.46 -0.82
N GLU A 240 -8.92 18.60 -0.31
CA GLU A 240 -8.56 17.60 0.70
C GLU A 240 -7.49 16.63 0.18
N VAL A 241 -7.65 16.13 -1.06
CA VAL A 241 -6.64 15.24 -1.68
C VAL A 241 -5.31 15.95 -1.80
N MET A 242 -5.28 17.19 -2.25
CA MET A 242 -4.07 17.97 -2.34
C MET A 242 -3.41 18.19 -0.96
N LYS A 243 -4.18 18.51 0.07
CA LYS A 243 -3.66 18.85 1.40
C LYS A 243 -3.11 17.65 2.16
N ASP A 244 -3.88 16.55 2.21
CA ASP A 244 -3.65 15.46 3.16
C ASP A 244 -3.39 14.10 2.50
N PHE A 245 -3.49 13.97 1.17
CA PHE A 245 -3.41 12.67 0.49
C PHE A 245 -2.39 12.62 -0.66
N ILE A 246 -1.54 13.64 -0.73
CA ILE A 246 -0.38 13.67 -1.63
C ILE A 246 0.85 14.02 -0.81
N TYR A 247 1.93 13.26 -0.97
CA TYR A 247 3.18 13.59 -0.28
C TYR A 247 4.43 13.17 -1.06
N PHE A 248 5.54 13.76 -0.65
CA PHE A 248 6.88 13.43 -1.11
C PHE A 248 7.65 12.82 0.06
N PRO A 249 8.15 11.59 -0.03
CA PRO A 249 9.02 11.04 1.00
C PRO A 249 10.22 11.95 1.27
N ASP A 250 10.61 12.03 2.55
CA ASP A 250 11.70 12.92 2.97
C ASP A 250 13.04 12.52 2.35
N ASN A 251 13.32 11.20 2.40
CA ASN A 251 14.53 10.60 1.87
C ASN A 251 14.14 9.54 0.85
N SER A 252 14.35 9.83 -0.43
CA SER A 252 14.12 8.87 -1.52
C SER A 252 15.26 8.98 -2.51
N ASP A 253 15.85 7.84 -2.87
CA ASP A 253 16.88 7.75 -3.93
C ASP A 253 16.28 7.94 -5.33
N LYS A 254 14.95 8.04 -5.42
CA LYS A 254 14.19 8.20 -6.67
C LYS A 254 13.25 9.40 -6.54
N ASP A 255 12.95 10.02 -7.68
CA ASP A 255 11.87 11.01 -7.80
C ASP A 255 10.53 10.34 -7.47
N LEU A 256 10.11 10.38 -6.21
CA LEU A 256 8.91 9.72 -5.73
C LEU A 256 7.91 10.74 -5.15
N LYS A 257 6.73 10.78 -5.74
CA LYS A 257 5.58 11.53 -5.26
C LYS A 257 4.38 10.60 -5.20
N ILE A 258 3.78 10.45 -4.04
CA ILE A 258 2.67 9.54 -3.79
C ILE A 258 1.35 10.32 -3.86
N VAL A 259 0.40 9.77 -4.59
CA VAL A 259 -0.99 10.23 -4.66
C VAL A 259 -1.88 9.11 -4.19
N CYS A 260 -2.84 9.37 -3.30
CA CYS A 260 -3.74 8.35 -2.78
C CYS A 260 -4.60 7.72 -3.88
N ARG A 261 -5.09 6.51 -3.61
CA ARG A 261 -6.18 5.87 -4.34
C ARG A 261 -7.51 6.16 -3.64
N TYR A 262 -8.64 6.08 -4.38
CA TYR A 262 -9.96 6.35 -3.81
C TYR A 262 -10.28 5.49 -2.56
N PRO A 263 -9.92 4.19 -2.47
CA PRO A 263 -10.20 3.42 -1.26
C PRO A 263 -9.42 3.94 -0.05
N GLN A 264 -8.17 4.39 -0.26
CA GLN A 264 -7.34 4.95 0.82
C GLN A 264 -7.92 6.27 1.33
N PHE A 265 -8.41 7.11 0.42
CA PHE A 265 -9.07 8.37 0.76
C PHE A 265 -10.31 8.13 1.63
N PHE A 266 -11.25 7.30 1.14
CA PHE A 266 -12.50 7.04 1.86
C PHE A 266 -12.27 6.32 3.19
N ALA A 267 -11.40 5.31 3.21
CA ALA A 267 -11.08 4.59 4.45
C ALA A 267 -10.49 5.51 5.52
N ALA A 268 -9.49 6.33 5.16
CA ALA A 268 -8.88 7.26 6.13
C ALA A 268 -9.89 8.28 6.64
N LYS A 269 -10.77 8.82 5.78
CA LYS A 269 -11.83 9.76 6.16
C LYS A 269 -12.86 9.12 7.10
N LYS A 270 -13.36 7.93 6.76
CA LYS A 270 -14.34 7.21 7.61
C LYS A 270 -13.73 6.84 8.97
N LEU A 271 -12.50 6.33 8.99
CA LEU A 271 -11.81 6.01 10.24
C LEU A 271 -11.59 7.27 11.08
N TYR A 272 -11.15 8.37 10.48
CA TYR A 272 -10.96 9.64 11.19
C TYR A 272 -12.25 10.11 11.87
N GLU A 273 -13.39 10.09 11.18
CA GLU A 273 -14.67 10.47 11.79
C GLU A 273 -15.13 9.45 12.85
N ASN A 274 -14.91 8.15 12.62
CA ASN A 274 -15.26 7.12 13.62
C ASN A 274 -14.42 7.25 14.91
N ILE A 275 -13.11 7.53 14.78
CA ILE A 275 -12.24 7.76 15.93
C ILE A 275 -12.74 8.94 16.77
N LYS A 276 -13.22 10.03 16.17
CA LYS A 276 -13.81 11.16 16.91
C LYS A 276 -14.96 10.75 17.83
N VAL A 277 -15.85 9.89 17.32
CA VAL A 277 -17.03 9.43 18.05
C VAL A 277 -16.64 8.50 19.22
N HIS A 278 -15.60 7.68 18.99
CA HIS A 278 -15.19 6.65 19.94
C HIS A 278 -13.97 7.03 20.79
N LEU A 279 -13.51 8.29 20.71
CA LEU A 279 -12.36 8.78 21.49
C LEU A 279 -12.71 8.80 22.98
N ARG A 280 -11.81 8.25 23.79
CA ARG A 280 -11.94 8.34 25.27
C ARG A 280 -11.70 9.77 25.75
N PRO A 281 -12.31 10.22 26.87
CA PRO A 281 -13.13 9.42 27.80
C PRO A 281 -14.61 9.28 27.43
N GLU A 282 -15.13 10.09 26.50
CA GLU A 282 -16.56 10.08 26.14
C GLU A 282 -16.95 8.84 25.35
N GLY A 283 -16.05 8.33 24.51
CA GLY A 283 -16.22 7.12 23.70
C GLY A 283 -15.76 5.85 24.41
N ASP A 284 -16.01 4.71 23.75
CA ASP A 284 -15.66 3.38 24.26
C ASP A 284 -14.21 2.95 23.92
N GLY A 285 -13.47 3.77 23.16
CA GLY A 285 -12.10 3.48 22.71
C GLY A 285 -12.00 2.51 21.53
N LYS A 286 -13.12 2.13 20.89
CA LYS A 286 -13.15 1.24 19.73
C LYS A 286 -13.20 2.05 18.43
N GLY A 287 -12.05 2.51 17.97
CA GLY A 287 -11.91 3.41 16.83
C GLY A 287 -12.26 2.80 15.46
N GLY A 288 -12.59 1.50 15.41
CA GLY A 288 -13.09 0.80 14.24
C GLY A 288 -12.06 -0.08 13.54
N THR A 289 -12.56 -0.94 12.66
CA THR A 289 -11.76 -1.88 11.85
C THR A 289 -11.81 -1.49 10.38
N TYR A 290 -10.65 -1.47 9.71
CA TYR A 290 -10.55 -1.39 8.25
C TYR A 290 -10.19 -2.75 7.67
N PHE A 291 -11.06 -3.26 6.81
CA PHE A 291 -10.82 -4.46 6.02
C PHE A 291 -10.22 -4.07 4.68
N GLY A 292 -8.93 -4.31 4.48
CA GLY A 292 -8.24 -4.01 3.23
C GLY A 292 -7.57 -5.22 2.64
N ALA A 293 -7.91 -5.57 1.39
CA ALA A 293 -7.27 -6.64 0.65
C ALA A 293 -5.74 -6.55 0.71
N THR A 294 -5.07 -7.69 0.74
CA THR A 294 -3.60 -7.73 0.74
C THR A 294 -3.07 -7.04 -0.52
N GLY A 295 -2.03 -6.21 -0.39
CA GLY A 295 -1.48 -5.42 -1.49
C GLY A 295 -2.25 -4.14 -1.84
N CYS A 296 -3.41 -3.87 -1.22
CA CYS A 296 -4.18 -2.65 -1.46
C CYS A 296 -3.54 -1.35 -0.94
N GLY A 297 -2.41 -1.45 -0.22
CA GLY A 297 -1.69 -0.28 0.33
C GLY A 297 -2.22 0.18 1.68
N LYS A 298 -2.57 -0.74 2.58
CA LYS A 298 -2.97 -0.45 3.98
C LYS A 298 -1.99 0.51 4.68
N SER A 299 -0.69 0.32 4.49
CA SER A 299 0.36 1.17 5.08
C SER A 299 0.23 2.65 4.68
N TYR A 300 -0.15 2.91 3.42
CA TYR A 300 -0.43 4.28 2.98
C TYR A 300 -1.71 4.84 3.60
N THR A 301 -2.75 4.00 3.76
CA THR A 301 -3.98 4.42 4.46
C THR A 301 -3.68 4.80 5.91
N MET A 302 -2.85 4.01 6.61
CA MET A 302 -2.41 4.34 7.98
C MET A 302 -1.64 5.65 8.00
N LEU A 303 -0.74 5.88 7.03
CA LEU A 303 0.05 7.12 6.95
C LEU A 303 -0.84 8.35 6.70
N PHE A 304 -1.83 8.26 5.79
CA PHE A 304 -2.79 9.32 5.54
C PHE A 304 -3.65 9.61 6.77
N LEU A 305 -4.15 8.56 7.42
CA LEU A 305 -4.89 8.69 8.68
C LEU A 305 -4.03 9.35 9.77
N THR A 306 -2.77 8.93 9.93
CA THR A 306 -1.83 9.52 10.89
C THR A 306 -1.63 11.02 10.61
N ARG A 307 -1.43 11.41 9.34
CA ARG A 307 -1.35 12.82 8.93
C ARG A 307 -2.58 13.61 9.36
N MET A 308 -3.78 13.09 9.07
CA MET A 308 -5.03 13.75 9.41
C MET A 308 -5.18 13.92 10.93
N LEU A 309 -4.87 12.88 11.71
CA LEU A 309 -4.94 12.92 13.18
C LEU A 309 -3.95 13.94 13.75
N MET A 310 -2.69 13.93 13.31
CA MET A 310 -1.63 14.82 13.82
C MET A 310 -1.88 16.29 13.48
N LYS A 311 -2.48 16.58 12.31
CA LYS A 311 -2.80 17.97 11.89
C LYS A 311 -4.15 18.47 12.37
N SER A 312 -4.95 17.62 12.98
CA SER A 312 -6.28 17.96 13.45
C SER A 312 -6.23 18.78 14.75
N LYS A 313 -6.89 19.92 14.74
CA LYS A 313 -7.12 20.73 15.94
C LYS A 313 -7.98 19.98 16.98
N TYR A 314 -8.88 19.11 16.53
CA TYR A 314 -9.76 18.31 17.39
C TYR A 314 -8.96 17.38 18.30
N PHE A 315 -7.98 16.68 17.72
CA PHE A 315 -7.17 15.71 18.47
C PHE A 315 -6.01 16.36 19.27
N SER A 316 -5.72 17.64 19.10
CA SER A 316 -4.76 18.40 19.93
C SER A 316 -3.41 17.70 20.13
N SER A 317 -2.73 17.36 19.05
CA SER A 317 -1.43 16.63 19.04
C SER A 317 -1.50 15.28 19.77
N PRO A 318 -2.21 14.30 19.21
CA PRO A 318 -2.31 12.97 19.80
C PRO A 318 -0.97 12.25 19.79
N THR A 319 -0.78 11.30 20.69
CA THR A 319 0.29 10.30 20.58
C THR A 319 -0.22 9.11 19.80
N ILE A 320 0.47 8.73 18.73
CA ILE A 320 0.05 7.63 17.86
C ILE A 320 1.03 6.47 18.00
N LEU A 321 0.50 5.27 18.26
CA LEU A 321 1.25 4.03 18.26
C LEU A 321 0.84 3.20 17.04
N ILE A 322 1.80 2.90 16.17
CA ILE A 322 1.63 1.94 15.07
C ILE A 322 2.15 0.59 15.55
N ILE A 323 1.27 -0.40 15.62
CA ILE A 323 1.58 -1.71 16.20
C ILE A 323 1.55 -2.77 15.11
N THR A 324 2.65 -3.50 14.95
CA THR A 324 2.80 -4.60 14.00
C THR A 324 2.92 -5.94 14.70
N ASP A 325 2.64 -7.03 14.00
CA ASP A 325 2.79 -8.40 14.52
C ASP A 325 4.18 -8.99 14.25
N ARG A 326 4.91 -8.53 13.22
CA ARG A 326 6.17 -9.11 12.77
C ARG A 326 7.30 -8.09 12.67
N THR A 327 8.48 -8.49 13.10
CA THR A 327 9.70 -7.67 13.02
C THR A 327 10.13 -7.35 11.58
N ASP A 328 9.89 -8.25 10.61
CA ASP A 328 10.26 -8.02 9.20
C ASP A 328 9.34 -7.00 8.51
N LEU A 329 8.06 -6.97 8.87
CA LEU A 329 7.09 -5.95 8.41
C LEU A 329 7.32 -4.62 9.10
N ASP A 330 7.81 -4.64 10.34
CA ASP A 330 8.20 -3.45 11.10
C ASP A 330 9.26 -2.64 10.35
N ASP A 331 10.27 -3.28 9.77
CA ASP A 331 11.32 -2.60 9.00
C ASP A 331 10.78 -1.82 7.79
N GLN A 332 9.81 -2.35 7.04
CA GLN A 332 9.25 -1.68 5.87
C GLN A 332 8.34 -0.51 6.27
N LEU A 333 7.43 -0.76 7.21
CA LEU A 333 6.49 0.25 7.72
C LEU A 333 7.23 1.37 8.44
N SER A 334 8.24 1.01 9.25
CA SER A 334 9.10 1.97 9.96
C SER A 334 9.85 2.87 8.99
N LYS A 335 10.46 2.32 7.94
CA LYS A 335 11.13 3.14 6.90
C LYS A 335 10.18 4.10 6.22
N GLN A 336 8.95 3.67 5.93
CA GLN A 336 7.94 4.51 5.32
C GLN A 336 7.54 5.67 6.23
N PHE A 337 7.25 5.41 7.51
CA PHE A 337 6.83 6.43 8.46
C PHE A 337 7.98 7.38 8.84
N VAL A 338 9.15 6.84 9.17
CA VAL A 338 10.35 7.64 9.47
C VAL A 338 10.76 8.50 8.27
N GLY A 339 10.62 7.98 7.04
CA GLY A 339 10.82 8.72 5.80
C GLY A 339 9.70 9.69 5.42
N SER A 340 8.74 9.94 6.33
CA SER A 340 7.58 10.83 6.08
C SER A 340 7.33 11.81 7.21
N LYS A 341 8.33 12.12 8.04
CA LYS A 341 8.22 13.01 9.21
C LYS A 341 7.64 14.39 8.85
N LYS A 342 8.18 15.01 7.81
CA LYS A 342 7.72 16.34 7.35
C LYS A 342 6.28 16.32 6.88
N TYR A 343 5.87 15.24 6.24
CA TYR A 343 4.48 15.06 5.80
C TYR A 343 3.56 14.84 7.00
N ILE A 344 3.90 13.97 7.92
CA ILE A 344 3.15 13.74 9.16
C ILE A 344 3.05 15.05 9.97
N GLY A 345 4.12 15.82 9.96
CA GLY A 345 4.23 17.10 10.66
C GLY A 345 4.59 16.94 12.12
N ASP A 346 5.34 15.90 12.46
CA ASP A 346 5.96 15.67 13.76
C ASP A 346 7.39 15.15 13.55
N GLU A 347 8.36 15.75 14.21
CA GLU A 347 9.76 15.33 14.17
C GLU A 347 10.00 14.05 14.97
N THR A 348 9.12 13.76 15.95
CA THR A 348 9.15 12.54 16.75
C THR A 348 8.41 11.42 16.05
N VAL A 349 9.02 10.82 15.03
CA VAL A 349 8.58 9.57 14.41
C VAL A 349 9.69 8.55 14.64
N VAL A 350 9.47 7.60 15.55
CA VAL A 350 10.51 6.72 16.08
C VAL A 350 10.08 5.25 15.96
N SER A 351 10.98 4.42 15.47
CA SER A 351 10.84 2.96 15.56
C SER A 351 11.43 2.49 16.88
N ILE A 352 10.61 1.90 17.72
CA ILE A 352 10.98 1.43 19.04
C ILE A 352 11.67 0.05 18.94
N GLU A 353 12.88 -0.05 19.42
CA GLU A 353 13.65 -1.30 19.36
C GLU A 353 13.49 -2.18 20.61
N SER A 354 13.24 -1.57 21.77
CA SER A 354 13.17 -2.29 23.05
C SER A 354 11.96 -1.89 23.90
N ARG A 355 11.62 -2.73 24.89
CA ARG A 355 10.58 -2.43 25.88
C ARG A 355 10.95 -1.25 26.75
N GLU A 356 12.21 -1.11 27.09
CA GLU A 356 12.69 -0.01 27.92
C GLU A 356 12.57 1.32 27.18
N GLU A 357 12.90 1.35 25.91
CA GLU A 357 12.70 2.51 25.06
C GLU A 357 11.22 2.88 24.94
N LEU A 358 10.32 1.90 24.75
CA LEU A 358 8.87 2.13 24.75
C LEU A 358 8.41 2.81 26.04
N ARG A 359 8.91 2.35 27.19
CA ARG A 359 8.62 2.96 28.49
C ARG A 359 9.14 4.39 28.57
N GLN A 360 10.39 4.64 28.21
CA GLN A 360 11.02 5.96 28.27
C GLN A 360 10.30 6.97 27.37
N GLU A 361 9.90 6.56 26.18
CA GLU A 361 9.25 7.43 25.21
C GLU A 361 7.80 7.80 25.58
N LEU A 362 7.07 6.88 26.22
CA LEU A 362 5.66 7.10 26.57
C LEU A 362 5.46 7.61 27.99
N GLN A 363 6.29 7.20 28.94
CA GLN A 363 6.15 7.59 30.34
C GLN A 363 6.48 9.07 30.53
N GLY A 364 5.51 9.84 31.02
CA GLY A 364 5.65 11.29 31.21
C GLY A 364 5.46 12.14 29.96
N ARG A 365 5.20 11.53 28.79
CA ARG A 365 4.90 12.28 27.56
C ARG A 365 3.54 12.96 27.68
N THR A 366 3.49 14.25 27.31
CA THR A 366 2.27 15.06 27.42
C THR A 366 1.53 15.27 26.11
N SER A 367 2.22 15.21 24.95
CA SER A 367 1.61 15.45 23.63
C SER A 367 2.48 14.92 22.48
N GLY A 368 1.88 14.70 21.33
CA GLY A 368 2.53 14.38 20.05
C GLY A 368 3.29 13.05 20.04
N GLY A 369 4.00 12.84 18.94
CA GLY A 369 4.83 11.67 18.69
C GLY A 369 4.11 10.53 17.99
N VAL A 370 4.82 9.90 17.05
CA VAL A 370 4.40 8.70 16.34
C VAL A 370 5.43 7.60 16.59
N TYR A 371 5.00 6.51 17.17
CA TYR A 371 5.86 5.42 17.60
C TYR A 371 5.47 4.13 16.87
N LEU A 372 6.45 3.50 16.25
CA LEU A 372 6.26 2.19 15.62
C LEU A 372 6.84 1.12 16.54
N THR A 373 6.07 0.07 16.78
CA THR A 373 6.46 -0.98 17.72
C THR A 373 5.81 -2.32 17.34
N THR A 374 6.33 -3.41 17.89
CA THR A 374 5.71 -4.73 17.72
C THR A 374 4.89 -5.10 18.95
N ILE A 375 3.82 -5.87 18.76
CA ILE A 375 2.93 -6.30 19.84
C ILE A 375 3.66 -7.12 20.92
N GLN A 376 4.73 -7.83 20.55
CA GLN A 376 5.53 -8.66 21.45
C GLN A 376 6.31 -7.83 22.51
N LYS A 377 6.38 -6.51 22.36
CA LYS A 377 6.98 -5.63 23.35
C LYS A 377 6.06 -5.37 24.54
N PHE A 378 4.76 -5.63 24.40
CA PHE A 378 3.79 -5.54 25.50
C PHE A 378 3.73 -6.86 26.27
N THR A 379 4.15 -6.84 27.51
CA THR A 379 4.25 -8.03 28.40
C THR A 379 3.82 -7.67 29.82
N GLU A 380 3.70 -8.68 30.67
CA GLU A 380 3.30 -8.55 32.07
C GLU A 380 4.13 -7.54 32.86
N ASP A 381 5.41 -7.38 32.51
CA ASP A 381 6.33 -6.42 33.16
C ASP A 381 6.03 -4.95 32.79
N LEU A 382 5.33 -4.72 31.69
CA LEU A 382 4.87 -3.38 31.31
C LEU A 382 3.59 -3.05 32.06
N ARG A 383 3.77 -2.34 33.18
CA ARG A 383 2.67 -1.70 33.90
C ARG A 383 2.13 -0.53 33.10
N LEU A 384 1.22 0.25 33.67
CA LEU A 384 0.68 1.46 33.08
C LEU A 384 1.79 2.33 32.45
N LEU A 385 1.73 2.53 31.13
CA LEU A 385 2.62 3.42 30.40
C LEU A 385 2.12 4.86 30.44
N THR A 386 0.82 5.03 30.21
CA THR A 386 0.13 6.31 30.31
C THR A 386 -1.37 6.09 30.51
N ASP A 387 -2.00 6.97 31.26
CA ASP A 387 -3.46 7.04 31.47
C ASP A 387 -4.13 8.09 30.56
N ARG A 388 -3.38 8.70 29.65
CA ARG A 388 -3.89 9.71 28.73
C ARG A 388 -4.96 9.14 27.80
N THR A 389 -5.98 9.95 27.55
CA THR A 389 -7.07 9.64 26.61
C THR A 389 -6.74 10.01 25.16
N ASN A 390 -5.72 10.89 24.96
CA ASN A 390 -5.29 11.36 23.66
C ASN A 390 -4.16 10.48 23.10
N VAL A 391 -4.38 9.15 23.14
CA VAL A 391 -3.49 8.13 22.60
C VAL A 391 -4.27 7.27 21.62
N ILE A 392 -3.78 7.10 20.41
CA ILE A 392 -4.42 6.33 19.35
C ILE A 392 -3.49 5.19 18.92
N CYS A 393 -3.95 3.96 19.09
CA CYS A 393 -3.23 2.75 18.68
C CYS A 393 -3.77 2.27 17.34
N ILE A 394 -2.93 2.22 16.33
CA ILE A 394 -3.24 1.71 14.98
C ILE A 394 -2.52 0.39 14.80
N SER A 395 -3.27 -0.69 14.71
CA SER A 395 -2.76 -2.06 14.68
C SER A 395 -2.82 -2.63 13.27
N ASP A 396 -1.65 -3.02 12.71
CA ASP A 396 -1.58 -3.76 11.44
C ASP A 396 -1.74 -5.25 11.68
N GLU A 397 -2.35 -5.96 10.71
CA GLU A 397 -2.71 -7.38 10.77
C GLU A 397 -3.41 -7.76 12.09
N ALA A 398 -4.36 -6.91 12.49
CA ALA A 398 -5.03 -6.92 13.80
C ALA A 398 -5.69 -8.25 14.18
N HIS A 399 -6.00 -9.12 13.20
CA HIS A 399 -6.60 -10.45 13.41
C HIS A 399 -5.66 -11.49 14.04
N ARG A 400 -4.36 -11.23 14.13
CA ARG A 400 -3.36 -12.21 14.59
C ARG A 400 -3.24 -12.23 16.12
N SER A 401 -2.20 -11.63 16.65
CA SER A 401 -1.84 -11.67 18.07
C SER A 401 -2.55 -10.62 18.94
N GLN A 402 -3.39 -9.77 18.35
CA GLN A 402 -3.95 -8.57 18.96
C GLN A 402 -5.41 -8.71 19.40
N ILE A 403 -6.00 -9.90 19.30
CA ILE A 403 -7.43 -10.16 19.62
C ILE A 403 -7.66 -11.01 20.87
N ASN A 404 -6.62 -11.65 21.41
CA ASN A 404 -6.76 -12.54 22.58
C ASN A 404 -6.65 -11.76 23.88
N LEU A 405 -7.81 -11.42 24.46
CA LEU A 405 -7.93 -10.83 25.79
C LEU A 405 -8.09 -11.88 26.88
N ASP A 406 -8.37 -13.13 26.52
CA ASP A 406 -8.66 -14.22 27.46
C ASP A 406 -7.39 -14.84 28.08
N GLN A 407 -7.59 -15.37 29.28
CA GLN A 407 -6.56 -16.08 30.02
C GLN A 407 -6.29 -17.46 29.39
N LYS A 408 -5.05 -17.70 28.98
CA LYS A 408 -4.60 -19.04 28.61
C LYS A 408 -4.01 -19.73 29.86
N VAL A 409 -4.55 -20.91 30.14
CA VAL A 409 -4.04 -21.77 31.22
C VAL A 409 -3.17 -22.85 30.56
N ARG A 410 -1.91 -22.90 30.94
CA ARG A 410 -0.98 -23.98 30.55
C ARG A 410 -0.67 -24.82 31.78
N ILE A 411 -0.86 -26.12 31.70
CA ILE A 411 -0.44 -27.05 32.74
C ILE A 411 0.97 -27.50 32.37
N THR A 412 1.93 -27.17 33.22
CA THR A 412 3.32 -27.64 33.10
C THR A 412 3.63 -28.62 34.23
N GLU A 413 4.70 -29.41 34.11
CA GLU A 413 5.14 -30.34 35.17
C GLU A 413 5.41 -29.64 36.52
N SER A 414 5.60 -28.34 36.51
CA SER A 414 5.87 -27.49 37.70
C SER A 414 4.62 -26.79 38.26
N GLY A 415 3.44 -26.92 37.64
CA GLY A 415 2.20 -26.30 38.09
C GLY A 415 1.39 -25.62 36.96
N VAL A 416 0.35 -24.89 37.36
CA VAL A 416 -0.54 -24.18 36.44
C VAL A 416 0.08 -22.81 36.13
N GLU A 417 0.55 -22.62 34.92
CA GLU A 417 0.95 -21.30 34.40
C GLU A 417 -0.26 -20.61 33.75
N ARG A 418 -0.54 -19.41 34.21
CA ARG A 418 -1.56 -18.53 33.62
C ARG A 418 -0.87 -17.45 32.84
N SER A 419 -1.13 -17.37 31.54
CA SER A 419 -0.64 -16.32 30.69
C SER A 419 -1.80 -15.65 29.95
N TYR A 420 -1.69 -14.35 29.76
CA TYR A 420 -2.60 -13.58 28.92
C TYR A 420 -1.98 -13.36 27.54
N GLY A 421 -2.80 -13.08 26.55
CA GLY A 421 -2.31 -12.66 25.24
C GLY A 421 -1.69 -11.24 25.30
N PHE A 422 -0.84 -10.92 24.33
CA PHE A 422 -0.22 -9.59 24.20
C PHE A 422 -1.25 -8.44 24.13
N ALA A 423 -2.44 -8.72 23.57
CA ALA A 423 -3.53 -7.76 23.49
C ALA A 423 -3.97 -7.29 24.88
N LYS A 424 -4.05 -8.20 25.87
CA LYS A 424 -4.40 -7.87 27.24
C LYS A 424 -3.37 -6.92 27.87
N TYR A 425 -2.08 -7.23 27.72
CA TYR A 425 -1.00 -6.38 28.25
C TYR A 425 -0.96 -5.00 27.58
N LEU A 426 -1.26 -4.92 26.27
CA LEU A 426 -1.39 -3.66 25.55
C LEU A 426 -2.51 -2.80 26.18
N HIS A 427 -3.70 -3.39 26.38
CA HIS A 427 -4.83 -2.68 26.97
C HIS A 427 -4.60 -2.27 28.42
N ASP A 428 -3.93 -3.11 29.22
CA ASP A 428 -3.59 -2.79 30.60
C ASP A 428 -2.52 -1.67 30.69
N SER A 429 -1.63 -1.59 29.70
CA SER A 429 -0.60 -0.54 29.63
C SER A 429 -1.14 0.80 29.13
N LEU A 430 -2.22 0.82 28.36
CA LEU A 430 -2.83 1.99 27.72
C LEU A 430 -4.35 1.96 27.86
N PRO A 431 -4.91 1.99 29.08
CA PRO A 431 -6.34 1.71 29.34
C PRO A 431 -7.30 2.74 28.73
N ASN A 432 -6.82 3.95 28.51
CA ASN A 432 -7.61 5.05 27.95
C ASN A 432 -7.30 5.35 26.47
N ALA A 433 -6.50 4.51 25.79
CA ALA A 433 -6.24 4.67 24.38
C ALA A 433 -7.47 4.31 23.51
N THR A 434 -7.48 4.83 22.28
CA THR A 434 -8.44 4.44 21.24
C THR A 434 -7.75 3.52 20.25
N TYR A 435 -8.36 2.39 19.96
CA TYR A 435 -7.78 1.30 19.18
C TYR A 435 -8.41 1.20 17.80
N VAL A 436 -7.59 1.13 16.76
CA VAL A 436 -7.99 1.01 15.36
C VAL A 436 -7.31 -0.21 14.75
N GLY A 437 -8.07 -1.10 14.12
CA GLY A 437 -7.56 -2.32 13.50
C GLY A 437 -7.49 -2.23 11.98
N PHE A 438 -6.35 -2.60 11.40
CA PHE A 438 -6.17 -2.83 9.97
C PHE A 438 -5.94 -4.31 9.75
N THR A 439 -6.68 -4.91 8.82
CA THR A 439 -6.58 -6.36 8.57
C THR A 439 -6.93 -6.71 7.14
N GLY A 440 -6.31 -7.77 6.61
CA GLY A 440 -6.71 -8.42 5.35
C GLY A 440 -7.81 -9.47 5.54
N THR A 441 -8.10 -9.86 6.80
CA THR A 441 -9.06 -10.92 7.17
C THR A 441 -9.70 -10.59 8.50
N PRO A 442 -10.82 -9.84 8.55
CA PRO A 442 -11.50 -9.56 9.80
C PRO A 442 -12.13 -10.85 10.37
N VAL A 443 -11.92 -11.08 11.65
CA VAL A 443 -12.53 -12.15 12.43
C VAL A 443 -13.33 -11.54 13.58
N ASP A 444 -14.24 -12.29 14.19
CA ASP A 444 -15.11 -11.78 15.26
C ASP A 444 -14.32 -11.12 16.40
N GLY A 445 -13.22 -11.74 16.82
CA GLY A 445 -12.34 -11.16 17.85
C GLY A 445 -11.71 -9.81 17.45
N THR A 446 -11.50 -9.54 16.17
CA THR A 446 -11.04 -8.23 15.69
C THR A 446 -12.11 -7.17 15.95
N ILE A 447 -13.35 -7.47 15.61
CA ILE A 447 -14.49 -6.56 15.82
C ILE A 447 -14.72 -6.30 17.30
N GLU A 448 -14.56 -7.31 18.14
CA GLU A 448 -14.72 -7.19 19.59
C GLU A 448 -13.71 -6.20 20.19
N VAL A 449 -12.45 -6.25 19.75
CA VAL A 449 -11.37 -5.41 20.29
C VAL A 449 -11.38 -4.00 19.69
N PHE A 450 -11.47 -3.89 18.35
CA PHE A 450 -11.28 -2.63 17.63
C PHE A 450 -12.59 -1.94 17.24
N GLY A 451 -13.72 -2.64 17.32
CA GLY A 451 -15.01 -2.14 16.87
C GLY A 451 -15.38 -2.62 15.45
N PRO A 452 -16.58 -2.26 14.98
CA PRO A 452 -17.12 -2.74 13.70
C PRO A 452 -16.24 -2.35 12.51
N VAL A 453 -16.46 -3.03 11.38
CA VAL A 453 -15.83 -2.67 10.11
C VAL A 453 -16.39 -1.33 9.65
N VAL A 454 -15.55 -0.32 9.64
CA VAL A 454 -15.89 1.08 9.26
C VAL A 454 -15.85 1.25 7.75
N ASP A 455 -14.88 0.62 7.11
CA ASP A 455 -14.76 0.61 5.66
C ASP A 455 -14.06 -0.66 5.19
N SER A 456 -14.32 -1.04 3.93
CA SER A 456 -13.72 -2.23 3.34
C SER A 456 -13.30 -1.98 1.89
N TYR A 457 -12.18 -2.60 1.52
CA TYR A 457 -11.74 -2.75 0.15
C TYR A 457 -11.43 -4.24 -0.09
N THR A 458 -12.36 -4.89 -0.75
CA THR A 458 -12.37 -6.35 -0.90
C THR A 458 -11.41 -6.83 -1.98
N MET A 459 -11.14 -8.14 -1.99
CA MET A 459 -10.35 -8.78 -3.05
C MET A 459 -10.99 -8.63 -4.42
N THR A 460 -12.32 -8.70 -4.51
CA THR A 460 -13.06 -8.51 -5.78
C THR A 460 -12.85 -7.09 -6.32
N GLU A 461 -12.89 -6.08 -5.47
CA GLU A 461 -12.60 -4.69 -5.84
C GLU A 461 -11.14 -4.54 -6.28
N SER A 462 -10.21 -5.17 -5.55
CA SER A 462 -8.78 -5.13 -5.83
C SER A 462 -8.42 -5.76 -7.18
N VAL A 463 -9.04 -6.90 -7.51
CA VAL A 463 -8.89 -7.55 -8.82
C VAL A 463 -9.47 -6.67 -9.94
N ARG A 464 -10.65 -6.11 -9.74
CA ARG A 464 -11.28 -5.21 -10.70
C ARG A 464 -10.44 -3.95 -10.97
N ASP A 465 -9.78 -3.44 -9.96
CA ASP A 465 -8.88 -2.29 -10.07
C ASP A 465 -7.51 -2.64 -10.66
N GLY A 466 -7.25 -3.93 -10.96
CA GLY A 466 -5.98 -4.39 -11.50
C GLY A 466 -4.83 -4.36 -10.49
N ILE A 467 -5.14 -4.32 -9.18
CA ILE A 467 -4.12 -4.28 -8.11
C ILE A 467 -3.67 -5.68 -7.71
N THR A 468 -4.60 -6.62 -7.71
CA THR A 468 -4.34 -8.04 -7.47
C THR A 468 -4.80 -8.87 -8.66
N VAL A 469 -4.22 -10.06 -8.82
CA VAL A 469 -4.59 -11.00 -9.88
C VAL A 469 -5.74 -11.89 -9.48
N ASN A 470 -6.46 -12.42 -10.47
CA ASN A 470 -7.38 -13.53 -10.25
C ASN A 470 -6.60 -14.78 -9.86
N LEU A 471 -7.03 -15.43 -8.77
CA LEU A 471 -6.50 -16.71 -8.37
C LEU A 471 -7.30 -17.85 -9.02
N VAL A 472 -6.58 -18.81 -9.59
CA VAL A 472 -7.15 -20.04 -10.09
C VAL A 472 -6.71 -21.16 -9.14
N TYR A 473 -7.68 -21.85 -8.55
CA TYR A 473 -7.44 -22.99 -7.69
C TYR A 473 -7.54 -24.29 -8.49
N ASP A 474 -6.47 -25.09 -8.45
CA ASP A 474 -6.45 -26.45 -8.99
C ASP A 474 -6.29 -27.44 -7.84
N GLY A 475 -7.38 -28.13 -7.50
CA GLY A 475 -7.40 -29.18 -6.48
C GLY A 475 -6.78 -30.47 -7.02
N ARG A 476 -5.52 -30.72 -6.68
CA ARG A 476 -4.79 -31.92 -7.12
C ARG A 476 -4.80 -32.96 -6.01
N ALA A 477 -5.59 -34.01 -6.20
CA ALA A 477 -5.55 -35.18 -5.31
C ALA A 477 -4.36 -36.05 -5.71
N ALA A 478 -3.35 -36.16 -4.84
CA ALA A 478 -2.38 -37.22 -4.97
C ALA A 478 -3.18 -38.53 -4.89
N LYS A 479 -3.19 -39.34 -5.98
CA LYS A 479 -3.83 -40.66 -5.98
C LYS A 479 -2.98 -41.63 -5.14
N VAL A 480 -2.95 -41.39 -3.85
CA VAL A 480 -2.43 -42.37 -2.90
C VAL A 480 -3.61 -43.20 -2.45
N MET A 481 -3.53 -44.52 -2.58
CA MET A 481 -4.44 -45.43 -1.93
C MET A 481 -4.18 -45.35 -0.42
N LEU A 482 -4.66 -44.27 0.22
CA LEU A 482 -4.81 -44.28 1.67
C LEU A 482 -5.77 -45.38 2.02
N ASP A 483 -5.40 -46.23 3.00
CA ASP A 483 -6.26 -47.23 3.58
C ASP A 483 -7.60 -46.56 3.93
N GLN A 484 -8.71 -47.14 3.48
CA GLN A 484 -10.04 -46.56 3.67
C GLN A 484 -10.37 -46.30 5.15
N GLU A 485 -9.76 -47.05 6.05
CA GLU A 485 -9.87 -46.86 7.50
C GLU A 485 -9.21 -45.51 7.95
N LYS A 486 -8.09 -45.16 7.37
CA LYS A 486 -7.40 -43.87 7.68
C LYS A 486 -8.14 -42.65 7.12
N VAL A 487 -8.74 -42.76 5.93
CA VAL A 487 -9.59 -41.71 5.35
C VAL A 487 -10.82 -41.47 6.23
N LYS A 488 -11.44 -42.53 6.71
CA LYS A 488 -12.60 -42.43 7.57
C LYS A 488 -12.28 -41.79 8.94
N GLN A 489 -11.10 -42.07 9.50
CA GLN A 489 -10.64 -41.42 10.73
C GLN A 489 -10.39 -39.92 10.54
N ILE A 490 -9.92 -39.49 9.37
CA ILE A 490 -9.73 -38.08 9.04
C ILE A 490 -11.08 -37.37 8.91
N GLU A 491 -12.04 -37.97 8.21
CA GLU A 491 -13.38 -37.41 8.03
C GLU A 491 -14.14 -37.30 9.37
N GLU A 492 -14.04 -38.33 10.22
CA GLU A 492 -14.62 -38.35 11.56
C GLU A 492 -13.97 -37.28 12.46
N TYR A 493 -12.66 -37.04 12.34
CA TYR A 493 -11.96 -35.97 13.06
C TYR A 493 -12.40 -34.57 12.62
N TYR A 494 -12.56 -34.32 11.32
CA TYR A 494 -13.08 -33.03 10.85
C TYR A 494 -14.53 -32.78 11.27
N ALA A 495 -15.36 -33.81 11.24
CA ALA A 495 -16.75 -33.75 11.72
C ALA A 495 -16.83 -33.46 13.24
N GLN A 496 -15.89 -34.00 14.01
CA GLN A 496 -15.82 -33.78 15.45
C GLN A 496 -15.28 -32.38 15.84
N CYS A 497 -14.32 -31.86 15.08
CA CYS A 497 -13.82 -30.49 15.26
C CYS A 497 -14.88 -29.39 14.93
N GLU A 498 -15.86 -29.70 14.11
CA GLU A 498 -16.99 -28.80 13.79
C GLU A 498 -18.05 -28.74 14.90
N TYR A 499 -18.14 -29.75 15.77
CA TYR A 499 -19.30 -29.93 16.67
C TYR A 499 -19.07 -29.55 18.13
N GLU A 500 -17.83 -29.42 18.63
CA GLU A 500 -17.60 -29.28 20.07
C GLU A 500 -16.68 -28.14 20.49
N GLY A 501 -17.23 -27.26 21.32
CA GLY A 501 -16.47 -26.28 22.13
C GLY A 501 -15.72 -27.01 23.27
N ALA A 502 -14.44 -26.79 23.37
CA ALA A 502 -13.39 -27.51 24.07
C ALA A 502 -13.59 -27.79 25.58
N ASN A 503 -13.31 -29.08 25.97
CA ASN A 503 -13.02 -29.54 27.33
C ASN A 503 -11.62 -30.17 27.43
N GLU A 504 -11.01 -30.19 28.63
CA GLU A 504 -9.62 -30.64 28.89
C GLU A 504 -9.25 -32.03 28.34
N HIS A 505 -10.19 -32.95 28.21
CA HIS A 505 -9.97 -34.27 27.60
C HIS A 505 -9.70 -34.20 26.09
N GLN A 506 -10.13 -33.14 25.43
CA GLN A 506 -10.01 -32.91 24.01
C GLN A 506 -8.63 -32.35 23.59
N ILE A 507 -7.89 -31.77 24.52
CA ILE A 507 -6.50 -31.27 24.28
C ILE A 507 -5.56 -32.46 24.10
N GLU A 508 -5.68 -33.52 24.86
CA GLU A 508 -4.88 -34.75 24.67
C GLU A 508 -5.26 -35.53 23.40
N GLU A 509 -6.56 -35.60 23.06
CA GLU A 509 -7.02 -36.19 21.80
C GLU A 509 -6.64 -35.34 20.61
N SER A 510 -6.69 -34.00 20.72
CA SER A 510 -6.24 -33.06 19.70
C SER A 510 -4.75 -33.21 19.42
N GLN A 511 -3.91 -33.40 20.44
CA GLN A 511 -2.48 -33.64 20.27
C GLN A 511 -2.19 -34.97 19.59
N LYS A 512 -2.92 -36.02 19.94
CA LYS A 512 -2.82 -37.34 19.26
C LYS A 512 -3.33 -37.29 17.83
N ALA A 513 -4.39 -36.53 17.56
CA ALA A 513 -4.94 -36.36 16.22
C ALA A 513 -4.01 -35.54 15.32
N VAL A 514 -3.38 -34.50 15.86
CA VAL A 514 -2.34 -33.72 15.15
C VAL A 514 -1.14 -34.56 14.83
N ALA A 515 -0.66 -35.41 15.77
CA ALA A 515 0.45 -36.35 15.55
C ALA A 515 0.10 -37.43 14.51
N ASN A 516 -1.12 -37.92 14.53
CA ASN A 516 -1.59 -38.88 13.51
C ASN A 516 -1.72 -38.22 12.13
N MET A 517 -2.20 -36.99 12.06
CA MET A 517 -2.26 -36.21 10.81
C MET A 517 -0.87 -35.94 10.25
N GLU A 518 0.10 -35.58 11.10
CA GLU A 518 1.50 -35.38 10.69
C GLU A 518 2.12 -36.68 10.15
N MET A 519 1.81 -37.84 10.74
CA MET A 519 2.25 -39.13 10.21
C MET A 519 1.64 -39.46 8.85
N ILE A 520 0.36 -39.11 8.63
CA ILE A 520 -0.33 -39.33 7.34
C ILE A 520 0.23 -38.41 6.26
N ILE A 521 0.41 -37.12 6.58
CA ILE A 521 0.92 -36.11 5.64
C ILE A 521 2.40 -36.43 5.31
N GLY A 522 3.17 -36.94 6.27
CA GLY A 522 4.59 -37.27 6.13
C GLY A 522 4.85 -38.72 5.62
N ASP A 523 3.82 -39.47 5.23
CA ASP A 523 3.98 -40.83 4.70
C ASP A 523 4.90 -40.81 3.46
N PRO A 524 5.97 -41.63 3.40
CA PRO A 524 6.95 -41.62 2.33
C PRO A 524 6.38 -41.90 0.95
N ASP A 525 5.41 -42.79 0.82
CA ASP A 525 4.80 -43.14 -0.47
C ASP A 525 3.91 -42.00 -0.95
N ARG A 526 3.20 -41.35 -0.01
CA ARG A 526 2.45 -40.11 -0.31
C ARG A 526 3.37 -38.98 -0.76
N LEU A 527 4.43 -38.70 -0.02
CA LEU A 527 5.40 -37.64 -0.37
C LEU A 527 6.05 -37.90 -1.73
N ARG A 528 6.32 -39.16 -2.07
CA ARG A 528 6.84 -39.54 -3.38
C ARG A 528 5.86 -39.22 -4.50
N ALA A 529 4.58 -39.60 -4.31
CA ALA A 529 3.52 -39.27 -5.27
C ALA A 529 3.30 -37.74 -5.42
N VAL A 530 3.34 -37.00 -4.32
CA VAL A 530 3.27 -35.52 -4.33
C VAL A 530 4.46 -34.91 -5.07
N ALA A 531 5.69 -35.41 -4.85
CA ALA A 531 6.87 -34.95 -5.54
C ALA A 531 6.82 -35.22 -7.06
N GLU A 532 6.35 -36.40 -7.46
CA GLU A 532 6.19 -36.75 -8.88
C GLU A 532 5.16 -35.86 -9.57
N ASP A 533 4.00 -35.64 -8.95
CA ASP A 533 2.95 -34.77 -9.47
C ASP A 533 3.42 -33.30 -9.56
N PHE A 534 4.08 -32.81 -8.52
CA PHE A 534 4.67 -31.47 -8.49
C PHE A 534 5.68 -31.27 -9.65
N ILE A 535 6.64 -32.17 -9.77
CA ILE A 535 7.68 -32.08 -10.81
C ILE A 535 7.02 -32.06 -12.19
N LYS A 536 6.13 -33.00 -12.47
CA LYS A 536 5.42 -33.10 -13.74
C LYS A 536 4.62 -31.84 -14.05
N HIS A 537 3.87 -31.32 -13.09
CA HIS A 537 3.06 -30.12 -13.28
C HIS A 537 3.93 -28.89 -13.50
N TYR A 538 4.98 -28.71 -12.69
CA TYR A 538 5.91 -27.59 -12.81
C TYR A 538 6.61 -27.59 -14.17
N GLU A 539 7.17 -28.72 -14.59
CA GLU A 539 7.87 -28.87 -15.88
C GLU A 539 6.94 -28.63 -17.07
N ASN A 540 5.71 -29.12 -17.01
CA ASN A 540 4.72 -28.88 -18.05
C ASN A 540 4.40 -27.38 -18.16
N ARG A 541 4.13 -26.70 -17.05
CA ARG A 541 3.86 -25.25 -17.06
C ARG A 541 5.02 -24.46 -17.67
N VAL A 542 6.25 -24.80 -17.30
CA VAL A 542 7.45 -24.14 -17.87
C VAL A 542 7.57 -24.42 -19.36
N SER A 543 7.35 -25.65 -19.80
CA SER A 543 7.49 -26.04 -21.22
C SER A 543 6.39 -25.42 -22.10
N GLU A 544 5.20 -25.22 -21.58
CA GLU A 544 4.07 -24.60 -22.25
C GLU A 544 4.16 -23.05 -22.27
N GLY A 545 5.18 -22.46 -21.61
CA GLY A 545 5.29 -21.01 -21.47
C GLY A 545 4.22 -20.40 -20.56
N ALA A 546 3.58 -21.22 -19.71
CA ALA A 546 2.53 -20.79 -18.80
C ALA A 546 3.07 -20.19 -17.48
N THR A 547 4.33 -19.77 -17.48
CA THR A 547 5.01 -19.12 -16.35
C THR A 547 5.72 -17.85 -16.82
N VAL A 548 5.80 -16.83 -15.95
CA VAL A 548 6.48 -15.59 -16.28
C VAL A 548 8.02 -15.77 -16.21
N ALA A 549 8.52 -16.33 -15.11
CA ALA A 549 9.95 -16.54 -14.88
C ALA A 549 10.25 -17.93 -14.30
N GLY A 550 9.28 -18.86 -14.33
CA GLY A 550 9.39 -20.19 -13.76
C GLY A 550 9.50 -20.19 -12.22
N LYS A 551 9.02 -19.15 -11.56
CA LYS A 551 9.05 -19.07 -10.08
C LYS A 551 7.88 -19.83 -9.49
N ALA A 552 8.17 -20.70 -8.52
CA ALA A 552 7.17 -21.47 -7.79
C ALA A 552 7.51 -21.53 -6.30
N MET A 553 6.49 -21.61 -5.47
CA MET A 553 6.63 -21.83 -4.03
C MET A 553 5.91 -23.10 -3.63
N PHE A 554 6.53 -23.92 -2.82
CA PHE A 554 5.92 -25.14 -2.26
C PHE A 554 5.81 -24.98 -0.74
N VAL A 555 4.60 -25.04 -0.22
CA VAL A 555 4.26 -24.85 1.21
C VAL A 555 4.00 -26.21 1.85
N CYS A 556 4.82 -26.57 2.82
CA CYS A 556 4.72 -27.82 3.57
C CYS A 556 4.15 -27.61 4.97
N SER A 557 3.61 -28.67 5.57
CA SER A 557 3.00 -28.64 6.90
C SER A 557 4.00 -28.40 8.02
N ASN A 558 5.16 -29.05 7.96
CA ASN A 558 6.24 -28.88 8.96
C ASN A 558 7.63 -29.05 8.34
N ARG A 559 8.67 -28.86 9.17
CA ARG A 559 10.08 -28.84 8.75
C ARG A 559 10.58 -30.19 8.25
N PHE A 560 10.14 -31.27 8.89
CA PHE A 560 10.57 -32.64 8.56
C PHE A 560 9.99 -33.05 7.20
N ILE A 561 8.71 -32.79 7.00
CA ILE A 561 8.02 -33.04 5.72
C ILE A 561 8.66 -32.22 4.59
N ALA A 562 9.00 -30.95 4.84
CA ALA A 562 9.66 -30.11 3.85
C ALA A 562 11.05 -30.66 3.47
N TYR A 563 11.80 -31.15 4.43
CA TYR A 563 13.12 -31.73 4.18
C TYR A 563 13.03 -33.08 3.47
N ASP A 564 12.10 -33.94 3.86
CA ASP A 564 11.88 -35.24 3.19
C ASP A 564 11.38 -35.05 1.75
N LEU A 565 10.46 -34.13 1.52
CA LEU A 565 10.03 -33.75 0.16
C LEU A 565 11.22 -33.26 -0.69
N TYR A 566 12.08 -32.41 -0.13
CA TYR A 566 13.27 -31.91 -0.81
C TYR A 566 14.23 -33.06 -1.18
N LYS A 567 14.46 -34.04 -0.28
CA LYS A 567 15.28 -35.21 -0.56
C LYS A 567 14.72 -36.05 -1.72
N ILE A 568 13.42 -36.29 -1.71
CA ILE A 568 12.74 -37.02 -2.78
C ILE A 568 12.83 -36.27 -4.13
N ILE A 569 12.62 -34.96 -4.14
CA ILE A 569 12.76 -34.16 -5.36
C ILE A 569 14.21 -34.19 -5.87
N LYS A 570 15.20 -34.13 -4.99
CA LYS A 570 16.63 -34.25 -5.33
C LYS A 570 16.96 -35.63 -5.95
N GLU A 571 16.30 -36.69 -5.52
CA GLU A 571 16.45 -38.02 -6.16
C GLU A 571 15.91 -38.02 -7.61
N PHE A 572 14.76 -37.40 -7.85
CA PHE A 572 14.13 -37.34 -9.18
C PHE A 572 14.80 -36.33 -10.12
N ARG A 573 15.35 -35.24 -9.57
CA ARG A 573 15.94 -34.12 -10.32
C ARG A 573 17.23 -33.62 -9.64
N PRO A 574 18.30 -34.45 -9.66
CA PRO A 574 19.57 -34.06 -9.05
C PRO A 574 20.15 -32.78 -9.66
N GLU A 575 19.92 -32.52 -10.94
CA GLU A 575 20.35 -31.31 -11.64
C GLU A 575 19.73 -30.00 -11.09
N TRP A 576 18.57 -30.07 -10.39
CA TRP A 576 17.98 -28.91 -9.75
C TRP A 576 18.76 -28.43 -8.52
N THR A 577 19.64 -29.26 -7.99
CA THR A 577 20.50 -28.92 -6.85
C THR A 577 21.90 -28.42 -7.29
N GLU A 578 22.16 -28.33 -8.59
CA GLU A 578 23.37 -27.74 -9.13
C GLU A 578 23.33 -26.23 -9.01
N LYS A 579 24.44 -25.62 -8.59
CA LYS A 579 24.56 -24.15 -8.48
C LYS A 579 24.86 -23.53 -9.84
N LYS A 580 23.93 -22.75 -10.35
CA LYS A 580 24.08 -21.95 -11.58
C LYS A 580 23.72 -20.48 -11.27
N ILE A 581 24.24 -19.56 -12.08
CA ILE A 581 23.92 -18.12 -11.96
C ILE A 581 22.54 -17.82 -12.52
N CYS A 582 22.25 -18.40 -13.70
CA CYS A 582 21.00 -18.23 -14.45
C CYS A 582 20.72 -19.48 -15.28
N ASP A 583 19.57 -19.49 -15.97
CA ASP A 583 19.23 -20.55 -16.92
C ASP A 583 20.20 -20.58 -18.11
N ASP A 584 20.45 -21.78 -18.64
CA ASP A 584 21.39 -22.01 -19.74
C ASP A 584 20.98 -21.21 -20.99
N GLY A 585 21.92 -20.46 -21.55
CA GLY A 585 21.71 -19.63 -22.75
C GLY A 585 21.13 -18.22 -22.49
N MET A 586 20.87 -17.83 -21.25
CA MET A 586 20.38 -16.49 -20.90
C MET A 586 21.49 -15.43 -21.02
N ALA A 587 21.23 -14.34 -21.75
CA ALA A 587 22.13 -13.21 -21.85
C ALA A 587 22.04 -12.32 -20.60
N LEU A 588 23.18 -12.08 -19.93
CA LEU A 588 23.27 -11.25 -18.74
C LEU A 588 23.97 -9.93 -19.05
N SER A 589 23.41 -8.83 -18.58
CA SER A 589 24.06 -7.52 -18.58
C SER A 589 25.21 -7.47 -17.55
N GLU A 590 26.11 -6.48 -17.65
CA GLU A 590 27.17 -6.27 -16.66
C GLU A 590 26.62 -5.97 -15.24
N LYS A 591 25.42 -5.40 -15.15
CA LYS A 591 24.70 -5.19 -13.90
C LYS A 591 24.23 -6.54 -13.34
N ASP A 592 23.59 -7.37 -14.16
CA ASP A 592 23.10 -8.69 -13.75
C ASP A 592 24.25 -9.57 -13.22
N LYS A 593 25.40 -9.56 -13.87
CA LYS A 593 26.60 -10.32 -13.44
C LYS A 593 27.11 -9.92 -12.04
N LYS A 594 26.89 -8.67 -11.63
CA LYS A 594 27.27 -8.19 -10.30
C LYS A 594 26.23 -8.54 -9.22
N GLU A 595 24.96 -8.61 -9.60
CA GLU A 595 23.85 -8.81 -8.66
C GLU A 595 23.49 -10.29 -8.46
N LEU A 596 23.68 -11.12 -9.49
CA LEU A 596 23.37 -12.54 -9.44
C LEU A 596 24.47 -13.34 -8.77
N LYS A 597 24.06 -14.31 -7.95
CA LYS A 597 24.96 -15.29 -7.34
C LYS A 597 24.57 -16.71 -7.77
N PRO A 598 25.55 -17.65 -7.78
CA PRO A 598 25.25 -19.05 -8.06
C PRO A 598 24.30 -19.62 -7.01
N MET A 599 23.14 -20.12 -7.46
CA MET A 599 22.08 -20.72 -6.64
C MET A 599 21.62 -22.03 -7.24
N GLU A 600 21.16 -22.94 -6.38
CA GLU A 600 20.40 -24.11 -6.79
C GLU A 600 19.04 -23.66 -7.37
N LYS A 601 18.47 -24.44 -8.29
CA LYS A 601 17.13 -24.18 -8.85
C LYS A 601 16.05 -24.35 -7.80
N ILE A 602 16.20 -25.33 -6.90
CA ILE A 602 15.30 -25.61 -5.77
C ILE A 602 16.03 -25.43 -4.44
N LYS A 603 15.36 -24.82 -3.46
CA LYS A 603 15.95 -24.58 -2.15
C LYS A 603 14.92 -24.59 -1.03
N LEU A 604 15.33 -25.11 0.14
CA LEU A 604 14.61 -24.99 1.41
C LEU A 604 14.84 -23.60 2.01
N VAL A 605 13.75 -22.94 2.43
CA VAL A 605 13.79 -21.63 3.09
C VAL A 605 13.06 -21.73 4.44
N MET A 606 13.83 -21.93 5.48
CA MET A 606 13.38 -22.08 6.88
C MET A 606 14.40 -21.50 7.84
N THR A 607 14.00 -21.27 9.09
CA THR A 607 14.95 -20.90 10.16
C THR A 607 15.75 -22.12 10.60
N ARG A 608 17.02 -21.95 10.97
CA ARG A 608 17.84 -22.98 11.61
C ARG A 608 17.36 -23.29 13.02
N ASN A 609 17.39 -24.55 13.40
CA ASN A 609 17.26 -25.01 14.79
C ASN A 609 18.54 -25.69 15.24
N LYS A 610 18.82 -25.66 16.54
CA LYS A 610 20.01 -26.31 17.11
C LYS A 610 20.00 -27.85 16.95
N ASP A 611 18.82 -28.41 16.87
CA ASP A 611 18.58 -29.85 16.76
C ASP A 611 18.42 -30.33 15.30
N ASP A 612 18.65 -29.45 14.33
CA ASP A 612 18.65 -29.83 12.91
C ASP A 612 19.82 -30.79 12.62
N GLU A 613 19.59 -31.76 11.73
CA GLU A 613 20.67 -32.56 11.16
C GLU A 613 21.73 -31.66 10.51
N LYS A 614 23.01 -32.02 10.61
CA LYS A 614 24.10 -31.16 10.12
C LYS A 614 23.92 -30.74 8.66
N GLU A 615 23.49 -31.65 7.77
CA GLU A 615 23.27 -31.36 6.35
C GLU A 615 22.16 -30.31 6.19
N LEU A 616 21.05 -30.47 6.88
CA LEU A 616 19.94 -29.51 6.88
C LEU A 616 20.38 -28.15 7.46
N PHE A 617 21.08 -28.18 8.60
CA PHE A 617 21.56 -26.97 9.25
C PHE A 617 22.49 -26.15 8.34
N ASP A 618 23.40 -26.79 7.63
CA ASP A 618 24.33 -26.13 6.70
C ASP A 618 23.60 -25.58 5.47
N MET A 619 22.60 -26.32 4.95
CA MET A 619 21.79 -25.94 3.80
C MET A 619 20.92 -24.70 4.05
N LEU A 620 20.38 -24.54 5.25
CA LEU A 620 19.47 -23.44 5.62
C LEU A 620 20.18 -22.07 5.75
N GLY A 621 21.51 -22.05 5.89
CA GLY A 621 22.30 -20.83 5.95
C GLY A 621 22.02 -19.95 7.18
N THR A 622 22.78 -18.90 7.33
CA THR A 622 22.66 -17.88 8.38
C THR A 622 21.48 -16.92 8.10
N LYS A 623 21.23 -15.97 8.99
CA LYS A 623 20.24 -14.88 8.74
C LYS A 623 20.61 -14.04 7.51
N ASP A 624 21.90 -13.81 7.29
CA ASP A 624 22.37 -13.04 6.15
C ASP A 624 22.33 -13.84 4.85
N ASP A 625 22.57 -15.15 4.89
CA ASP A 625 22.36 -16.02 3.74
C ASP A 625 20.89 -16.05 3.33
N ARG A 626 19.94 -16.04 4.28
CA ARG A 626 18.51 -15.99 3.97
C ARG A 626 18.08 -14.66 3.34
N LYS A 627 18.68 -13.51 3.71
CA LYS A 627 18.46 -12.24 3.00
C LYS A 627 18.95 -12.33 1.55
N GLU A 628 20.05 -13.04 1.32
CA GLU A 628 20.53 -13.28 -0.05
C GLU A 628 19.58 -14.22 -0.81
N PHE A 629 19.04 -15.27 -0.19
CA PHE A 629 18.02 -16.13 -0.81
C PHE A 629 16.80 -15.32 -1.21
N ASP A 630 16.31 -14.42 -0.35
CA ASP A 630 15.23 -13.48 -0.66
C ASP A 630 15.56 -12.65 -1.91
N ARG A 631 16.73 -12.01 -1.93
CA ARG A 631 17.16 -11.17 -3.06
C ARG A 631 17.25 -11.96 -4.37
N GLN A 632 17.81 -13.17 -4.32
CA GLN A 632 17.97 -14.03 -5.49
C GLN A 632 16.63 -14.60 -5.96
N PHE A 633 15.74 -14.99 -5.05
CA PHE A 633 14.41 -15.47 -5.42
C PHE A 633 13.55 -14.37 -6.06
N LYS A 634 13.69 -13.12 -5.65
CA LYS A 634 13.02 -11.95 -6.27
C LYS A 634 13.57 -11.57 -7.64
N ASN A 635 14.80 -12.01 -8.00
CA ASN A 635 15.37 -11.69 -9.29
C ASN A 635 14.91 -12.70 -10.36
N PRO A 636 14.21 -12.27 -11.43
CA PRO A 636 13.67 -13.18 -12.46
C PRO A 636 14.74 -13.97 -13.20
N LYS A 637 15.95 -13.41 -13.32
CA LYS A 637 17.08 -14.03 -14.03
C LYS A 637 17.87 -15.03 -13.21
N SER A 638 17.67 -15.08 -11.88
CA SER A 638 18.36 -16.02 -11.02
C SER A 638 17.97 -17.47 -11.32
N ASN A 639 18.93 -18.38 -11.19
CA ASN A 639 18.65 -19.82 -11.25
C ASN A 639 17.73 -20.31 -10.13
N PHE A 640 17.59 -19.58 -9.02
CA PHE A 640 16.70 -19.94 -7.92
C PHE A 640 15.24 -19.77 -8.33
N LYS A 641 14.55 -20.87 -8.68
CA LYS A 641 13.19 -20.88 -9.21
C LYS A 641 12.15 -21.45 -8.24
N ILE A 642 12.51 -22.41 -7.39
CA ILE A 642 11.56 -23.14 -6.54
C ILE A 642 11.97 -23.01 -5.09
N ALA A 643 11.11 -22.39 -4.27
CA ALA A 643 11.30 -22.28 -2.82
C ALA A 643 10.37 -23.27 -2.09
N ILE A 644 10.92 -24.15 -1.25
CA ILE A 644 10.16 -24.96 -0.31
C ILE A 644 10.16 -24.27 1.04
N VAL A 645 8.97 -23.97 1.56
CA VAL A 645 8.74 -23.20 2.79
C VAL A 645 7.78 -23.91 3.72
N VAL A 646 7.75 -23.52 4.98
CA VAL A 646 6.74 -23.97 5.97
C VAL A 646 5.86 -22.79 6.39
N ASP A 647 6.44 -21.80 7.08
CA ASP A 647 5.75 -20.60 7.54
C ASP A 647 6.42 -19.30 7.06
N MET A 648 7.70 -19.39 6.66
CA MET A 648 8.42 -18.25 6.10
C MET A 648 7.89 -17.88 4.72
N TRP A 649 7.91 -16.61 4.43
CA TRP A 649 7.47 -16.03 3.16
C TRP A 649 5.96 -16.18 2.85
N LEU A 650 5.15 -16.77 3.72
CA LEU A 650 3.73 -16.95 3.47
C LEU A 650 2.94 -15.64 3.51
N THR A 651 3.45 -14.64 4.21
CA THR A 651 2.79 -13.32 4.31
C THR A 651 3.82 -12.21 4.33
N GLY A 652 3.52 -11.09 3.66
CA GLY A 652 4.40 -9.91 3.62
C GLY A 652 5.63 -10.05 2.74
N PHE A 653 5.79 -11.15 2.00
CA PHE A 653 6.88 -11.40 1.07
C PHE A 653 6.41 -11.22 -0.36
N ASP A 654 6.93 -10.21 -1.06
CA ASP A 654 6.51 -9.82 -2.40
C ASP A 654 7.49 -10.35 -3.45
N VAL A 655 7.01 -11.21 -4.35
CA VAL A 655 7.77 -11.77 -5.48
C VAL A 655 6.95 -11.56 -6.75
N PRO A 656 7.22 -10.51 -7.52
CA PRO A 656 6.43 -10.15 -8.69
C PRO A 656 6.24 -11.27 -9.72
N GLU A 657 7.25 -12.09 -9.97
CA GLU A 657 7.19 -13.17 -10.96
C GLU A 657 6.79 -14.54 -10.38
N LEU A 658 6.33 -14.61 -9.14
CA LEU A 658 5.78 -15.84 -8.57
C LEU A 658 4.40 -16.10 -9.18
N ASP A 659 4.26 -17.13 -9.96
CA ASP A 659 3.01 -17.47 -10.66
C ASP A 659 2.29 -18.72 -10.12
N THR A 660 2.99 -19.55 -9.36
CA THR A 660 2.42 -20.81 -8.86
C THR A 660 2.79 -21.06 -7.40
N ILE A 661 1.77 -21.35 -6.59
CA ILE A 661 1.96 -21.79 -5.21
C ILE A 661 1.34 -23.18 -5.05
N TYR A 662 2.17 -24.16 -4.65
CA TYR A 662 1.74 -25.50 -4.28
C TYR A 662 1.55 -25.55 -2.78
N ILE A 663 0.39 -26.02 -2.32
CA ILE A 663 0.05 -26.04 -0.91
C ILE A 663 -0.21 -27.48 -0.48
N ASP A 664 0.69 -28.04 0.31
CA ASP A 664 0.59 -29.34 0.97
C ASP A 664 0.54 -29.15 2.50
N LYS A 665 -0.43 -28.36 2.93
CA LYS A 665 -0.64 -27.99 4.32
C LYS A 665 -2.10 -27.74 4.57
N PRO A 666 -2.71 -28.26 5.66
CA PRO A 666 -4.03 -27.82 6.10
C PRO A 666 -3.98 -26.31 6.41
N ILE A 667 -4.68 -25.51 5.63
CA ILE A 667 -4.72 -24.06 5.81
C ILE A 667 -6.12 -23.67 6.23
N GLN A 668 -6.24 -23.00 7.37
CA GLN A 668 -7.52 -22.45 7.82
C GLN A 668 -7.89 -21.22 6.97
N GLN A 669 -9.18 -20.94 6.80
CA GLN A 669 -9.72 -19.90 5.91
C GLN A 669 -9.01 -18.54 6.04
N HIS A 670 -8.70 -18.10 7.26
CA HIS A 670 -8.03 -16.83 7.53
C HIS A 670 -6.55 -16.78 7.11
N THR A 671 -5.92 -17.95 6.88
CA THR A 671 -4.50 -18.03 6.45
C THR A 671 -4.36 -18.25 4.94
N LEU A 672 -5.37 -18.86 4.29
CA LEU A 672 -5.34 -19.15 2.85
C LEU A 672 -5.31 -17.87 2.02
N ILE A 673 -6.13 -16.88 2.37
CA ILE A 673 -6.23 -15.61 1.65
C ILE A 673 -4.89 -14.85 1.65
N PRO A 674 -4.24 -14.57 2.80
CA PRO A 674 -2.94 -13.92 2.81
C PRO A 674 -1.87 -14.67 2.01
N VAL A 675 -1.78 -15.99 2.15
CA VAL A 675 -0.79 -16.82 1.43
C VAL A 675 -0.97 -16.71 -0.08
N SER A 676 -2.21 -16.73 -0.54
CA SER A 676 -2.52 -16.71 -1.98
C SER A 676 -2.29 -15.35 -2.61
N TYR A 677 -2.59 -14.25 -1.90
CA TYR A 677 -2.59 -12.90 -2.48
C TYR A 677 -1.35 -12.05 -2.18
N THR A 678 -0.56 -12.39 -1.16
CA THR A 678 0.67 -11.63 -0.84
C THR A 678 1.72 -11.75 -1.94
N HIS A 679 1.70 -12.85 -2.69
CA HIS A 679 2.75 -13.21 -3.64
C HIS A 679 2.36 -12.97 -5.11
N LEU A 680 1.06 -12.80 -5.39
CA LEU A 680 0.56 -12.71 -6.76
C LEU A 680 0.10 -11.28 -7.05
N ARG A 681 0.94 -10.49 -7.71
CA ARG A 681 0.57 -9.18 -8.26
C ARG A 681 0.09 -9.31 -9.70
N ALA A 682 -0.81 -8.40 -10.10
CA ALA A 682 -1.14 -8.24 -11.50
C ALA A 682 0.11 -7.79 -12.26
N HIS A 683 0.72 -8.69 -13.01
CA HIS A 683 1.55 -8.29 -14.14
C HIS A 683 0.61 -8.11 -15.32
N GLU A 684 0.57 -6.89 -15.87
CA GLU A 684 0.18 -6.75 -17.26
C GLU A 684 1.22 -7.49 -18.08
N THR A 685 0.98 -8.78 -18.32
CA THR A 685 1.52 -9.39 -19.51
C THR A 685 0.94 -8.56 -20.63
N SER A 686 1.78 -7.82 -21.33
CA SER A 686 1.49 -7.38 -22.68
C SER A 686 1.18 -8.65 -23.48
N ALA A 687 -0.06 -9.09 -23.43
CA ALA A 687 -0.57 -10.11 -24.28
C ALA A 687 -0.52 -9.53 -25.68
N HIS A 688 0.46 -9.93 -26.44
CA HIS A 688 0.32 -9.97 -27.88
C HIS A 688 -0.82 -10.95 -28.18
N LEU A 689 -1.99 -10.44 -28.38
CA LEU A 689 -3.06 -10.97 -29.20
C LEU A 689 -3.56 -9.86 -30.09
#